data_2ca73185ec7b250d59abd735c55ce49f
#
_entry.id   2ca73185ec7b250d59abd735c55ce49f
#
_cell.length_a   1.000
_cell.length_b   1.000
_cell.length_c   1.000
_cell.angle_alpha   90.00
_cell.angle_beta   90.00
_cell.angle_gamma   90.00
#
_symmetry.space_group_name_H-M   'P 1'
#
loop_
_entity.id
_entity.type
_entity.pdbx_description
1 polymer ?
#
loop_
_entity_poly.entity_id
_entity_poly.type
_entity_poly.pdbx_seq_one_letter_code
_entity_poly.pdbx_strand_id
1 'polypeptide(L)'
;MSETEPTYLAKRQTNENPDVKYVKIEKYDIDIIGIIIKDRDTFAKKDLSALSRYKKNRLHGNTTEVVYHFGKGCEKLKIGRVYPHNCLGLQSFPHDIRNPLLEKLYWDVDMENCHYKIIRDIGKKMGFCVDAINQYIENREEELAKVSAIPGVAKTAFLKVAYGGDVKLYDIHYVDDGAIPEGDLTLIHTLKVEVDRIVNRVWSDFPKLQKLAMIAKKPNPRFSLFALILQTEEFICLQAMDEYCNANKRYMGIFIHDGGEIEKLPNEICFPEEHLRGMERMIEERSGYKHKLVVKPFKHNFKPPAQESHILIQDDVDACEKLAVKFKDFIVRTPSGWFVKFEKDNWWSFGENAVKQMIISANFAKINEEGDLFNYGRNNTGINAIYNALQNCLIAFPINQNFVNQINEKTKGKVFYKDKYWHLSEGKWYDIAGSGFTPLVYINRPAPDFTLLTEAHFADFNKKIMCVFTDKAHQICFLQAMARAIGGHIEDKIWYILEGMRNSGKGTIQEETKIAFPDYCVATDAPIVKSFNSGDASELRWIISLGCNIKRIAFTNEAKTIQGKTTKLCGNTIKKVIASGGDDITARNHHQGEITTKMNCTTFMAFNQTPKCDPADAFLTCCPIIFPYKYVSKDKIIDMSFKEGDSTIKGQIQTNTVWRDVFTKLVFDNYKSTGITESSMPASAKMRFMEITEANATELPYLLQFKFETTDKNAWISMDDIMEVMNISGKNDVHVGKFLHDRGFEKAQKTINKIKKWGYKGLKLLKKKDGDNFADEVEVAVPTENVIISPPEIIITHSKSLTGENSTHYTYPPVVEPIVVKPLPTMIGGFTFKK
;
A
#
# COMPACT_ATOMS: atom_id res chain seq x y z
N MET A 1 12.07 64.39 46.68
CA MET A 1 11.62 65.18 45.55
C MET A 1 11.02 64.12 44.55
N SER A 2 9.71 64.14 44.38
CA SER A 2 9.00 63.34 43.39
C SER A 2 9.43 63.84 41.99
N GLU A 3 10.24 63.07 41.29
CA GLU A 3 10.42 63.35 39.84
C GLU A 3 9.05 63.14 39.19
N THR A 4 8.42 64.26 38.81
CA THR A 4 7.21 64.20 37.96
C THR A 4 7.59 63.51 36.71
N GLU A 5 6.87 62.43 36.39
CA GLU A 5 7.05 61.73 35.07
C GLU A 5 6.92 62.75 33.94
N PRO A 6 7.79 62.67 32.90
CA PRO A 6 7.71 63.61 31.80
C PRO A 6 6.35 63.54 31.12
N THR A 7 5.74 64.72 30.86
CA THR A 7 4.38 64.86 30.30
C THR A 7 4.21 64.28 28.89
N TYR A 8 5.30 63.96 28.18
CA TYR A 8 5.31 63.43 26.85
C TYR A 8 5.18 61.88 26.78
N LEU A 9 5.28 61.19 27.96
CA LEU A 9 5.04 59.79 28.07
C LEU A 9 3.61 59.48 28.53
N ALA A 10 3.17 58.24 28.35
CA ALA A 10 1.89 57.78 28.87
C ALA A 10 1.88 57.84 30.42
N LYS A 11 0.74 58.22 30.99
CA LYS A 11 0.57 58.22 32.46
C LYS A 11 0.55 56.78 32.98
N ARG A 12 1.44 56.46 33.92
CA ARG A 12 1.44 55.17 34.60
C ARG A 12 0.37 55.16 35.69
N GLN A 13 -0.29 54.01 35.84
CA GLN A 13 -1.19 53.81 36.99
C GLN A 13 -0.33 53.64 38.25
N THR A 14 -0.39 54.60 39.17
CA THR A 14 0.35 54.61 40.44
C THR A 14 -0.13 53.58 41.45
N ASN A 15 -1.26 52.93 41.23
CA ASN A 15 -1.93 52.04 42.17
C ASN A 15 -1.79 50.57 41.85
N GLU A 16 -0.90 50.16 40.94
CA GLU A 16 -0.67 48.73 40.70
C GLU A 16 0.03 48.11 41.91
N ASN A 17 -0.60 47.10 42.50
CA ASN A 17 -0.02 46.23 43.51
C ASN A 17 1.36 45.73 43.01
N PRO A 18 2.44 45.86 43.82
CA PRO A 18 3.76 45.40 43.45
C PRO A 18 3.82 43.90 43.03
N ASP A 19 2.84 43.09 43.44
CA ASP A 19 2.77 41.65 43.19
C ASP A 19 1.88 41.27 42.03
N VAL A 20 1.45 42.20 41.15
CA VAL A 20 0.64 41.87 39.99
C VAL A 20 1.46 41.01 39.02
N LYS A 21 1.03 39.78 38.90
CA LYS A 21 1.52 38.85 37.90
C LYS A 21 0.54 38.87 36.70
N TYR A 22 1.08 39.01 35.51
CA TYR A 22 0.27 38.88 34.30
C TYR A 22 0.15 37.39 33.95
N VAL A 23 -0.98 36.79 34.34
CA VAL A 23 -1.28 35.37 34.12
C VAL A 23 -2.18 35.24 32.91
N LYS A 24 -1.81 34.40 31.96
CA LYS A 24 -2.61 34.06 30.76
C LYS A 24 -2.79 32.56 30.64
N ILE A 25 -3.95 32.16 30.13
CA ILE A 25 -4.24 30.79 29.77
C ILE A 25 -4.04 30.71 28.27
N GLU A 26 -2.93 30.15 27.86
CA GLU A 26 -2.64 29.93 26.43
C GLU A 26 -3.27 28.64 25.94
N LYS A 27 -3.92 28.69 24.78
CA LYS A 27 -4.44 27.51 24.06
C LYS A 27 -3.53 27.17 22.87
N TYR A 28 -3.48 25.91 22.50
CA TYR A 28 -2.71 25.46 21.35
C TYR A 28 -3.39 24.29 20.64
N ASP A 29 -3.11 24.10 19.34
CA ASP A 29 -3.57 22.95 18.59
C ASP A 29 -2.84 21.70 19.10
N ILE A 30 -3.59 20.78 19.74
CA ILE A 30 -3.03 19.60 20.42
C ILE A 30 -2.45 18.58 19.43
N ASP A 31 -3.00 18.51 18.24
CA ASP A 31 -2.52 17.60 17.19
C ASP A 31 -1.21 18.13 16.60
N ILE A 32 -1.18 19.41 16.26
CA ILE A 32 -0.02 20.08 15.68
C ILE A 32 1.17 20.04 16.64
N ILE A 33 0.98 20.31 17.94
CA ILE A 33 2.09 20.26 18.91
C ILE A 33 2.71 18.86 19.00
N GLY A 34 1.89 17.81 18.89
CA GLY A 34 2.35 16.43 18.88
C GLY A 34 3.19 16.09 17.64
N ILE A 35 2.83 16.65 16.48
CA ILE A 35 3.56 16.48 15.21
C ILE A 35 4.90 17.23 15.29
N ILE A 36 4.89 18.50 15.66
CA ILE A 36 6.10 19.33 15.76
C ILE A 36 7.14 18.71 16.71
N ILE A 37 6.72 18.23 17.88
CA ILE A 37 7.64 17.61 18.87
C ILE A 37 8.35 16.37 18.29
N LYS A 38 7.72 15.66 17.37
CA LYS A 38 8.29 14.46 16.73
C LYS A 38 9.17 14.78 15.53
N ASP A 39 9.01 15.95 14.93
CA ASP A 39 9.76 16.37 13.74
C ASP A 39 11.15 16.90 14.13
N ARG A 40 12.11 15.96 14.18
CA ARG A 40 13.49 16.26 14.57
C ARG A 40 14.36 16.77 13.42
N ASP A 41 13.89 16.67 12.22
CA ASP A 41 14.64 17.02 11.02
C ASP A 41 14.42 18.50 10.65
N THR A 42 13.22 19.01 10.88
CA THR A 42 12.85 20.40 10.56
C THR A 42 13.19 21.39 11.68
N PHE A 43 13.05 20.98 12.96
CA PHE A 43 13.15 21.90 14.09
C PHE A 43 14.37 21.65 14.98
N ALA A 44 14.95 22.73 15.51
CA ALA A 44 16.10 22.65 16.38
C ALA A 44 15.79 21.90 17.69
N LYS A 45 16.69 21.00 18.10
CA LYS A 45 16.54 20.18 19.32
C LYS A 45 16.21 20.99 20.59
N LYS A 46 16.79 22.20 20.74
CA LYS A 46 16.52 23.10 21.89
C LYS A 46 15.06 23.54 21.92
N ASP A 47 14.47 23.87 20.75
CA ASP A 47 13.11 24.39 20.65
C ASP A 47 12.10 23.25 20.87
N LEU A 48 12.37 22.05 20.32
CA LEU A 48 11.57 20.85 20.58
C LEU A 48 11.57 20.44 22.04
N SER A 49 12.72 20.55 22.71
CA SER A 49 12.85 20.28 24.14
C SER A 49 12.08 21.30 25.00
N ALA A 50 12.13 22.59 24.63
CA ALA A 50 11.32 23.63 25.27
C ALA A 50 9.82 23.42 25.03
N LEU A 51 9.41 23.10 23.80
CA LEU A 51 8.01 22.81 23.45
C LEU A 51 7.46 21.61 24.20
N SER A 52 8.28 20.55 24.35
CA SER A 52 7.91 19.38 25.16
C SER A 52 7.68 19.71 26.63
N ARG A 53 8.53 20.61 27.22
CA ARG A 53 8.33 21.11 28.58
C ARG A 53 7.09 21.99 28.70
N TYR A 54 6.84 22.85 27.70
CA TYR A 54 5.64 23.69 27.65
C TYR A 54 4.37 22.79 27.63
N LYS A 55 4.33 21.76 26.78
CA LYS A 55 3.22 20.80 26.72
C LYS A 55 3.02 20.06 28.05
N LYS A 56 4.09 19.71 28.78
CA LYS A 56 3.99 19.04 30.09
C LYS A 56 3.39 19.93 31.18
N ASN A 57 3.52 21.26 31.09
CA ASN A 57 2.97 22.22 32.03
C ASN A 57 1.50 22.56 31.75
N ARG A 58 0.80 21.75 30.97
CA ARG A 58 -0.62 21.95 30.66
C ARG A 58 -1.46 21.95 31.94
N LEU A 59 -2.43 22.85 31.99
CA LEU A 59 -3.41 22.95 33.07
C LEU A 59 -4.53 21.91 32.87
N HIS A 60 -5.16 21.94 31.71
CA HIS A 60 -6.21 20.99 31.31
C HIS A 60 -6.36 20.96 29.78
N GLY A 61 -6.52 19.76 29.17
CA GLY A 61 -6.72 19.58 27.72
C GLY A 61 -5.57 20.20 26.90
N ASN A 62 -5.90 21.24 26.14
CA ASN A 62 -4.96 21.96 25.27
C ASN A 62 -4.61 23.36 25.79
N THR A 63 -4.68 23.58 27.11
CA THR A 63 -4.41 24.86 27.75
C THR A 63 -3.20 24.79 28.66
N THR A 64 -2.45 25.89 28.72
CA THR A 64 -1.29 26.05 29.64
C THR A 64 -1.38 27.40 30.33
N GLU A 65 -1.22 27.40 31.64
CA GLU A 65 -1.10 28.66 32.40
C GLU A 65 0.32 29.21 32.21
N VAL A 66 0.42 30.47 31.80
CA VAL A 66 1.68 31.16 31.58
C VAL A 66 1.73 32.47 32.38
N VAL A 67 2.76 32.60 33.21
CA VAL A 67 3.01 33.78 34.00
C VAL A 67 4.05 34.64 33.27
N TYR A 68 3.68 35.89 33.00
CA TYR A 68 4.58 36.85 32.34
C TYR A 68 5.23 37.75 33.36
N HIS A 69 6.53 38.06 33.18
CA HIS A 69 7.36 38.92 34.01
C HIS A 69 8.07 39.96 33.20
N PHE A 70 8.35 41.11 33.75
CA PHE A 70 9.25 42.06 33.12
C PHE A 70 10.65 41.46 32.93
N GLY A 71 11.36 41.94 31.92
CA GLY A 71 12.72 41.46 31.59
C GLY A 71 13.65 41.56 32.80
N LYS A 72 14.65 40.66 32.85
CA LYS A 72 15.61 40.57 33.96
C LYS A 72 16.26 41.92 34.30
N GLY A 73 16.15 42.31 35.54
CA GLY A 73 16.67 43.60 36.04
C GLY A 73 15.70 44.77 35.91
N CYS A 74 14.53 44.55 35.27
CA CYS A 74 13.45 45.54 35.12
C CYS A 74 12.22 45.25 35.99
N GLU A 75 12.19 44.09 36.66
CA GLU A 75 11.05 43.61 37.44
C GLU A 75 10.60 44.59 38.53
N LYS A 76 11.56 45.11 39.29
CA LYS A 76 11.29 46.08 40.38
C LYS A 76 10.80 47.43 39.87
N LEU A 77 11.20 47.82 38.67
CA LEU A 77 10.86 49.11 38.09
C LEU A 77 9.59 49.01 37.21
N LYS A 78 9.16 47.80 36.88
CA LYS A 78 8.03 47.51 36.01
C LYS A 78 8.11 48.27 34.68
N ILE A 79 9.28 48.21 34.05
CA ILE A 79 9.59 48.87 32.78
C ILE A 79 10.02 47.86 31.73
N GLY A 80 9.71 48.15 30.47
CA GLY A 80 10.03 47.31 29.33
C GLY A 80 8.90 46.30 29.01
N ARG A 81 9.24 45.32 28.24
CA ARG A 81 8.35 44.20 27.83
C ARG A 81 8.23 43.13 28.90
N VAL A 82 7.13 42.40 28.83
CA VAL A 82 6.95 41.19 29.62
C VAL A 82 7.28 39.92 28.79
N TYR A 83 7.77 38.89 29.46
CA TYR A 83 8.19 37.62 28.89
C TYR A 83 7.67 36.46 29.73
N PRO A 84 7.35 35.32 29.14
CA PRO A 84 6.96 34.13 29.89
C PRO A 84 8.03 33.67 30.84
N HIS A 85 7.64 33.28 32.06
CA HIS A 85 8.55 32.74 33.07
C HIS A 85 9.32 31.52 32.50
N ASN A 86 10.65 31.51 32.69
CA ASN A 86 11.54 30.46 32.16
C ASN A 86 11.45 30.21 30.63
N CYS A 87 10.99 31.21 29.88
CA CYS A 87 10.73 31.12 28.43
C CYS A 87 9.72 29.99 28.08
N LEU A 88 8.81 29.65 28.98
CA LEU A 88 7.78 28.60 28.78
C LEU A 88 6.42 29.23 28.47
N GLY A 89 6.31 29.87 27.33
CA GLY A 89 5.09 30.42 26.72
C GLY A 89 5.24 30.51 25.23
N LEU A 90 4.14 30.57 24.50
CA LEU A 90 4.13 30.55 23.03
C LEU A 90 4.80 31.78 22.43
N GLN A 91 4.84 32.92 23.14
CA GLN A 91 5.61 34.10 22.75
C GLN A 91 7.09 33.78 22.49
N SER A 92 7.68 32.82 23.22
CA SER A 92 9.11 32.51 23.18
C SER A 92 9.53 31.62 22.00
N PHE A 93 8.59 31.02 21.30
CA PHE A 93 8.89 30.10 20.20
C PHE A 93 9.01 30.82 18.85
N PRO A 94 9.85 30.30 17.92
CA PRO A 94 9.93 30.79 16.56
C PRO A 94 8.56 30.72 15.84
N HIS A 95 8.36 31.61 14.84
CA HIS A 95 7.12 31.67 14.07
C HIS A 95 6.72 30.33 13.45
N ASP A 96 7.66 29.55 12.92
CA ASP A 96 7.39 28.25 12.30
C ASP A 96 6.90 27.18 13.30
N ILE A 97 7.12 27.41 14.62
CA ILE A 97 6.58 26.56 15.68
C ILE A 97 5.28 27.16 16.24
N ARG A 98 5.31 28.46 16.57
CA ARG A 98 4.18 29.14 17.23
C ARG A 98 2.96 29.25 16.33
N ASN A 99 3.15 29.74 15.10
CA ASN A 99 2.04 30.09 14.23
C ASN A 99 1.14 28.89 13.85
N PRO A 100 1.69 27.70 13.49
CA PRO A 100 0.83 26.51 13.25
C PRO A 100 -0.01 26.09 14.46
N LEU A 101 0.49 26.35 15.69
CA LEU A 101 -0.23 26.02 16.93
C LEU A 101 -1.39 26.96 17.20
N LEU A 102 -1.37 28.17 16.64
CA LEU A 102 -2.32 29.25 16.93
C LEU A 102 -3.32 29.53 15.83
N GLU A 103 -2.99 29.27 14.57
CA GLU A 103 -3.74 29.71 13.39
C GLU A 103 -5.24 29.39 13.45
N LYS A 104 -5.61 28.23 13.98
CA LYS A 104 -7.01 27.83 14.09
C LYS A 104 -7.73 28.45 15.30
N LEU A 105 -6.98 28.89 16.32
CA LEU A 105 -7.49 29.22 17.64
C LEU A 105 -7.54 30.72 17.91
N TYR A 106 -6.68 31.50 17.22
CA TYR A 106 -6.49 32.90 17.51
C TYR A 106 -6.54 33.79 16.29
N TRP A 107 -6.70 35.10 16.54
CA TRP A 107 -6.46 36.20 15.65
C TRP A 107 -5.17 36.90 16.10
N ASP A 108 -4.20 37.09 15.20
CA ASP A 108 -2.97 37.86 15.44
C ASP A 108 -3.28 39.35 15.22
N VAL A 109 -3.47 40.09 16.28
CA VAL A 109 -3.82 41.54 16.24
C VAL A 109 -2.60 42.35 16.63
N ASP A 110 -2.13 43.20 15.73
CA ASP A 110 -0.84 43.88 15.81
C ASP A 110 -0.99 45.40 15.62
N MET A 111 -0.15 46.19 16.33
CA MET A 111 -0.08 47.64 16.21
C MET A 111 0.84 48.00 15.04
N GLU A 112 0.27 48.56 13.97
CA GLU A 112 1.02 48.94 12.78
C GLU A 112 2.04 50.04 13.07
N ASN A 113 3.35 49.81 12.80
CA ASN A 113 4.47 50.75 13.01
C ASN A 113 4.59 51.23 14.45
N CYS A 114 4.32 50.39 15.46
CA CYS A 114 4.18 50.72 16.85
C CYS A 114 5.28 51.68 17.36
N HIS A 115 6.54 51.30 17.33
CA HIS A 115 7.63 52.13 17.85
C HIS A 115 7.78 53.44 17.11
N TYR A 116 7.69 53.52 15.79
CA TYR A 116 7.79 54.76 15.06
C TYR A 116 6.65 55.73 15.34
N LYS A 117 5.42 55.24 15.56
CA LYS A 117 4.29 56.04 16.00
C LYS A 117 4.50 56.59 17.39
N ILE A 118 5.01 55.80 18.33
CA ILE A 118 5.38 56.25 19.68
C ILE A 118 6.49 57.31 19.61
N ILE A 119 7.56 57.09 18.85
CA ILE A 119 8.65 58.05 18.65
C ILE A 119 8.13 59.36 18.07
N ARG A 120 7.29 59.30 17.05
CA ARG A 120 6.63 60.48 16.46
C ARG A 120 5.88 61.29 17.48
N ASP A 121 5.06 60.64 18.29
CA ASP A 121 4.17 61.33 19.23
C ASP A 121 4.96 61.89 20.41
N ILE A 122 5.98 61.22 20.88
CA ILE A 122 6.95 61.74 21.85
C ILE A 122 7.62 62.98 21.26
N GLY A 123 8.15 62.92 20.03
CA GLY A 123 8.80 64.03 19.36
C GLY A 123 7.89 65.24 19.20
N LYS A 124 6.65 65.06 18.78
CA LYS A 124 5.64 66.12 18.68
C LYS A 124 5.36 66.76 20.02
N LYS A 125 5.18 65.96 21.06
CA LYS A 125 4.95 66.50 22.47
C LYS A 125 6.16 67.26 22.98
N MET A 126 7.36 66.96 22.49
CA MET A 126 8.60 67.72 22.82
C MET A 126 8.79 68.96 21.95
N GLY A 127 7.97 69.18 20.92
CA GLY A 127 8.09 70.27 19.98
C GLY A 127 9.18 70.05 18.91
N PHE A 128 9.59 68.85 18.62
CA PHE A 128 10.56 68.51 17.59
C PHE A 128 9.91 68.29 16.22
N CYS A 129 10.65 68.62 15.15
CA CYS A 129 10.29 68.19 13.78
C CYS A 129 10.37 66.66 13.71
N VAL A 130 9.36 66.03 13.12
CA VAL A 130 9.22 64.60 12.90
C VAL A 130 8.76 64.26 11.51
N ASP A 131 9.19 65.04 10.51
CA ASP A 131 8.71 64.92 9.11
C ASP A 131 9.23 63.65 8.45
N ALA A 132 10.50 63.29 8.67
CA ALA A 132 11.03 62.03 8.17
C ALA A 132 10.38 60.80 8.82
N ILE A 133 10.02 60.89 10.12
CA ILE A 133 9.28 59.85 10.82
C ILE A 133 7.87 59.71 10.23
N ASN A 134 7.18 60.84 9.96
CA ASN A 134 5.86 60.80 9.31
C ASN A 134 5.93 60.20 7.92
N GLN A 135 6.93 60.63 7.09
CA GLN A 135 7.12 60.10 5.75
C GLN A 135 7.27 58.57 5.79
N TYR A 136 8.06 58.02 6.70
CA TYR A 136 8.21 56.58 6.83
C TYR A 136 6.91 55.91 7.27
N ILE A 137 6.15 56.48 8.24
CA ILE A 137 4.91 55.88 8.72
C ILE A 137 3.84 55.83 7.63
N GLU A 138 3.73 56.90 6.83
CA GLU A 138 2.72 57.09 5.81
C GLU A 138 3.02 56.27 4.52
N ASN A 139 4.28 56.17 4.13
CA ASN A 139 4.71 55.55 2.89
C ASN A 139 5.61 54.34 3.08
N ARG A 140 5.39 53.58 4.17
CA ARG A 140 6.29 52.52 4.67
C ARG A 140 6.75 51.54 3.59
N GLU A 141 5.83 50.97 2.81
CA GLU A 141 6.17 49.92 1.84
C GLU A 141 7.01 50.50 0.68
N GLU A 142 6.72 51.71 0.28
CA GLU A 142 7.52 52.44 -0.75
C GLU A 142 8.93 52.76 -0.22
N GLU A 143 9.03 53.23 1.03
CA GLU A 143 10.32 53.57 1.62
C GLU A 143 11.16 52.34 1.95
N LEU A 144 10.55 51.23 2.29
CA LEU A 144 11.25 49.96 2.41
C LEU A 144 11.81 49.49 1.06
N ALA A 145 11.04 49.59 0.00
CA ALA A 145 11.45 49.17 -1.36
C ALA A 145 12.62 50.02 -1.93
N LYS A 146 12.71 51.31 -1.54
CA LYS A 146 13.83 52.20 -1.89
C LYS A 146 15.14 51.74 -1.27
N VAL A 147 15.08 51.16 -0.05
CA VAL A 147 16.26 50.76 0.70
C VAL A 147 16.79 49.39 0.25
N SER A 148 15.91 48.43 0.04
CA SER A 148 16.33 47.10 -0.43
C SER A 148 15.15 46.34 -1.05
N ALA A 149 15.44 45.61 -2.12
CA ALA A 149 14.49 44.68 -2.74
C ALA A 149 14.07 43.54 -1.79
N ILE A 150 14.84 43.30 -0.72
CA ILE A 150 14.53 42.28 0.31
C ILE A 150 13.84 42.97 1.50
N PRO A 151 12.52 42.86 1.67
CA PRO A 151 11.75 43.57 2.71
C PRO A 151 12.30 43.38 4.13
N GLY A 152 12.81 42.19 4.44
CA GLY A 152 13.39 41.89 5.77
C GLY A 152 14.65 42.69 6.05
N VAL A 153 15.51 42.91 5.07
CA VAL A 153 16.75 43.73 5.18
C VAL A 153 16.40 45.20 5.38
N ALA A 154 15.50 45.73 4.53
CA ALA A 154 15.04 47.12 4.67
C ALA A 154 14.39 47.37 6.04
N LYS A 155 13.49 46.52 6.48
CA LYS A 155 12.86 46.60 7.80
C LYS A 155 13.89 46.60 8.91
N THR A 156 14.91 45.77 8.82
CA THR A 156 15.98 45.71 9.83
C THR A 156 16.78 47.00 9.88
N ALA A 157 17.04 47.64 8.75
CA ALA A 157 17.72 48.94 8.69
C ALA A 157 16.94 50.06 9.43
N PHE A 158 15.64 50.17 9.16
CA PHE A 158 14.78 51.12 9.88
C PHE A 158 14.70 50.81 11.38
N LEU A 159 14.53 49.54 11.79
CA LEU A 159 14.53 49.18 13.21
C LEU A 159 15.87 49.49 13.88
N LYS A 160 16.98 49.32 13.20
CA LYS A 160 18.32 49.69 13.72
C LYS A 160 18.39 51.17 14.05
N VAL A 161 17.83 52.06 13.23
CA VAL A 161 17.74 53.50 13.50
C VAL A 161 16.84 53.79 14.69
N ALA A 162 15.67 53.19 14.78
CA ALA A 162 14.76 53.37 15.92
C ALA A 162 15.43 53.06 17.25
N TYR A 163 16.36 52.11 17.28
CA TYR A 163 17.13 51.71 18.45
C TYR A 163 18.56 52.29 18.49
N GLY A 164 18.84 53.33 17.71
CA GLY A 164 20.04 54.12 17.78
C GLY A 164 21.27 53.60 17.07
N GLY A 165 21.09 52.58 16.22
CA GLY A 165 22.17 52.09 15.39
C GLY A 165 22.38 52.97 14.16
N ASP A 166 23.61 53.01 13.67
CA ASP A 166 23.94 53.60 12.37
C ASP A 166 23.78 52.52 11.27
N VAL A 167 23.16 52.90 10.16
CA VAL A 167 23.01 52.05 8.99
C VAL A 167 24.04 52.44 7.96
N LYS A 168 24.83 51.46 7.54
CA LYS A 168 25.82 51.62 6.49
C LYS A 168 25.40 50.83 5.27
N LEU A 169 25.86 51.24 4.06
CA LEU A 169 25.53 50.58 2.83
C LEU A 169 25.77 49.06 2.85
N TYR A 170 26.85 48.59 3.47
CA TYR A 170 27.15 47.17 3.60
C TYR A 170 26.19 46.42 4.51
N ASP A 171 25.45 47.09 5.39
CA ASP A 171 24.43 46.47 6.26
C ASP A 171 23.17 46.05 5.48
N ILE A 172 22.97 46.64 4.30
CA ILE A 172 21.80 46.43 3.42
C ILE A 172 22.09 45.53 2.22
N HIS A 173 23.37 45.27 1.95
CA HIS A 173 23.81 44.43 0.85
C HIS A 173 24.12 43.02 1.39
N TYR A 174 23.26 42.07 1.12
CA TYR A 174 23.60 40.65 1.21
C TYR A 174 24.23 40.27 -0.12
N VAL A 175 25.53 40.00 -0.12
CA VAL A 175 26.26 39.59 -1.31
C VAL A 175 25.99 38.12 -1.59
N ASP A 176 25.06 37.87 -2.50
CA ASP A 176 25.14 36.72 -3.39
C ASP A 176 25.10 37.28 -4.81
N ASP A 177 26.16 37.04 -5.57
CA ASP A 177 26.35 37.44 -6.99
C ASP A 177 26.58 38.92 -7.34
N GLY A 178 27.54 39.60 -6.76
CA GLY A 178 28.34 40.56 -7.48
C GLY A 178 27.73 41.89 -7.98
N ALA A 179 26.44 42.11 -7.83
CA ALA A 179 25.78 43.39 -8.17
C ALA A 179 25.27 44.07 -6.91
N ILE A 180 25.85 45.17 -6.52
CA ILE A 180 25.41 46.04 -5.43
C ILE A 180 24.22 46.88 -5.95
N PRO A 181 22.97 46.68 -5.52
CA PRO A 181 21.89 47.60 -5.77
C PRO A 181 22.18 48.90 -4.98
N GLU A 182 22.12 50.03 -5.60
CA GLU A 182 22.18 51.35 -4.94
C GLU A 182 20.85 51.50 -4.14
N GLY A 183 20.87 51.17 -2.88
CA GLY A 183 19.75 51.46 -1.98
C GLY A 183 19.78 52.93 -1.57
N ASP A 184 18.63 53.62 -1.64
CA ASP A 184 18.51 55.00 -1.18
C ASP A 184 18.40 55.05 0.36
N LEU A 185 19.48 55.57 1.00
CA LEU A 185 19.54 55.75 2.44
C LEU A 185 19.15 57.13 2.93
N THR A 186 18.75 58.05 2.05
CA THR A 186 18.50 59.47 2.37
C THR A 186 17.50 59.62 3.51
N LEU A 187 16.37 58.94 3.44
CA LEU A 187 15.36 58.97 4.50
C LEU A 187 15.89 58.37 5.80
N ILE A 188 16.67 57.27 5.77
CA ILE A 188 17.27 56.63 6.94
C ILE A 188 18.19 57.62 7.67
N HIS A 189 19.00 58.35 6.97
CA HIS A 189 19.89 59.35 7.58
C HIS A 189 19.11 60.49 8.21
N THR A 190 18.05 61.00 7.55
CA THR A 190 17.19 62.05 8.08
C THR A 190 16.44 61.58 9.32
N LEU A 191 15.88 60.37 9.29
CA LEU A 191 15.26 59.69 10.40
C LEU A 191 16.21 59.57 11.62
N LYS A 192 17.47 59.21 11.37
CA LYS A 192 18.47 59.09 12.42
C LYS A 192 18.67 60.41 13.17
N VAL A 193 18.72 61.54 12.43
CA VAL A 193 18.86 62.88 13.06
C VAL A 193 17.63 63.22 13.92
N GLU A 194 16.42 62.96 13.46
CA GLU A 194 15.19 63.21 14.23
C GLU A 194 15.13 62.33 15.46
N VAL A 195 15.42 61.04 15.32
CA VAL A 195 15.43 60.07 16.43
C VAL A 195 16.49 60.45 17.47
N ASP A 196 17.72 60.82 17.05
CA ASP A 196 18.81 61.21 17.95
C ASP A 196 18.46 62.43 18.83
N ARG A 197 17.74 63.39 18.29
CA ARG A 197 17.27 64.57 19.04
C ARG A 197 16.31 64.15 20.15
N ILE A 198 15.35 63.27 19.86
CA ILE A 198 14.38 62.74 20.82
C ILE A 198 15.09 61.90 21.88
N VAL A 199 16.00 61.03 21.48
CA VAL A 199 16.79 60.18 22.37
C VAL A 199 17.62 61.00 23.33
N ASN A 200 18.29 62.08 22.84
CA ASN A 200 19.10 62.96 23.67
C ASN A 200 18.24 63.68 24.75
N ARG A 201 17.04 64.10 24.40
CA ARG A 201 16.11 64.73 25.35
C ARG A 201 15.65 63.71 26.38
N VAL A 202 15.19 62.52 25.94
CA VAL A 202 14.78 61.44 26.88
C VAL A 202 15.92 61.05 27.79
N TRP A 203 17.15 60.93 27.30
CA TRP A 203 18.31 60.64 28.11
C TRP A 203 18.48 61.67 29.25
N SER A 204 18.37 62.96 28.92
CA SER A 204 18.51 64.04 29.94
C SER A 204 17.40 64.03 31.00
N ASP A 205 16.22 63.65 30.67
CA ASP A 205 15.02 63.66 31.49
C ASP A 205 14.95 62.49 32.50
N PHE A 206 15.81 61.46 32.35
CA PHE A 206 15.80 60.24 33.20
C PHE A 206 17.15 59.98 33.91
N PRO A 207 17.69 60.86 34.82
CA PRO A 207 19.03 60.72 35.34
C PRO A 207 19.22 59.47 36.21
N LYS A 208 18.17 58.96 36.87
CA LYS A 208 18.23 57.74 37.69
C LYS A 208 18.36 56.49 36.76
N LEU A 209 17.63 56.46 35.66
CA LEU A 209 17.68 55.33 34.67
C LEU A 209 19.00 55.42 33.89
N GLN A 210 19.57 56.64 33.64
CA GLN A 210 20.91 56.77 33.05
C GLN A 210 21.95 56.00 33.89
N LYS A 211 21.96 56.25 35.25
CA LYS A 211 22.88 55.51 36.13
C LYS A 211 22.74 53.99 36.00
N LEU A 212 21.52 53.48 35.96
CA LEU A 212 21.26 52.05 35.81
C LEU A 212 21.74 51.53 34.45
N ALA A 213 21.49 52.24 33.36
CA ALA A 213 21.96 51.90 32.03
C ALA A 213 23.51 51.88 31.93
N MET A 214 24.18 52.83 32.58
CA MET A 214 25.63 52.89 32.67
C MET A 214 26.21 51.72 33.47
N ILE A 215 25.64 51.39 34.61
CA ILE A 215 26.04 50.25 35.47
C ILE A 215 25.88 48.93 34.69
N ALA A 216 24.87 48.79 33.82
CA ALA A 216 24.64 47.61 33.00
C ALA A 216 25.68 47.41 31.90
N LYS A 217 26.65 48.31 31.72
CA LYS A 217 27.75 48.25 30.74
C LYS A 217 27.28 47.94 29.31
N LYS A 218 26.15 48.49 28.91
CA LYS A 218 25.65 48.35 27.53
C LYS A 218 26.55 49.11 26.55
N PRO A 219 26.77 48.59 25.31
CA PRO A 219 27.58 49.25 24.29
C PRO A 219 27.10 50.69 23.97
N ASN A 220 25.80 50.89 23.99
CA ASN A 220 25.16 52.20 23.81
C ASN A 220 24.09 52.41 24.91
N PRO A 221 24.46 52.93 26.08
CA PRO A 221 23.54 53.07 27.22
C PRO A 221 22.36 54.00 26.93
N ARG A 222 22.54 55.07 26.17
CA ARG A 222 21.50 56.03 25.82
C ARG A 222 20.37 55.40 25.01
N PHE A 223 20.71 54.69 23.93
CA PHE A 223 19.73 54.00 23.11
C PHE A 223 19.15 52.77 23.80
N SER A 224 19.93 52.10 24.65
CA SER A 224 19.40 51.00 25.47
C SER A 224 18.31 51.50 26.43
N LEU A 225 18.48 52.68 27.05
CA LEU A 225 17.47 53.33 27.86
C LEU A 225 16.24 53.71 27.00
N PHE A 226 16.44 54.33 25.87
CA PHE A 226 15.36 54.69 24.95
C PHE A 226 14.55 53.49 24.48
N ALA A 227 15.22 52.42 24.05
CA ALA A 227 14.56 51.16 23.73
C ALA A 227 13.70 50.61 24.86
N LEU A 228 14.20 50.67 26.08
CA LEU A 228 13.46 50.28 27.29
C LEU A 228 12.20 51.13 27.53
N ILE A 229 12.29 52.42 27.27
CA ILE A 229 11.15 53.35 27.33
C ILE A 229 10.14 53.03 26.27
N LEU A 230 10.56 52.87 24.99
CA LEU A 230 9.66 52.48 23.91
C LEU A 230 8.93 51.16 24.20
N GLN A 231 9.64 50.17 24.73
CA GLN A 231 9.04 48.89 25.13
C GLN A 231 8.06 49.04 26.30
N THR A 232 8.26 50.00 27.18
CA THR A 232 7.34 50.31 28.26
C THR A 232 6.06 50.95 27.74
N GLU A 233 6.18 51.93 26.86
CA GLU A 233 5.04 52.59 26.20
C GLU A 233 4.23 51.60 25.33
N GLU A 234 4.92 50.74 24.60
CA GLU A 234 4.33 49.65 23.83
C GLU A 234 3.53 48.71 24.74
N PHE A 235 4.07 48.32 25.89
CA PHE A 235 3.38 47.46 26.86
C PHE A 235 2.16 48.11 27.46
N ILE A 236 2.17 49.44 27.73
CA ILE A 236 0.97 50.21 28.13
C ILE A 236 -0.13 50.14 27.06
N CYS A 237 0.22 50.23 25.78
CA CYS A 237 -0.73 50.04 24.70
C CYS A 237 -1.29 48.61 24.65
N LEU A 238 -0.42 47.61 24.86
CA LEU A 238 -0.84 46.20 24.90
C LEU A 238 -1.78 45.91 26.10
N GLN A 239 -1.53 46.53 27.28
CA GLN A 239 -2.44 46.44 28.40
C GLN A 239 -3.80 47.06 28.10
N ALA A 240 -3.85 48.19 27.39
CA ALA A 240 -5.12 48.78 26.93
C ALA A 240 -5.92 47.86 26.00
N MET A 241 -5.23 47.15 25.09
CA MET A 241 -5.88 46.15 24.26
C MET A 241 -6.46 45.00 25.10
N ASP A 242 -5.72 44.49 26.08
CA ASP A 242 -6.16 43.45 26.99
C ASP A 242 -7.35 43.87 27.86
N GLU A 243 -7.30 45.09 28.41
CA GLU A 243 -8.40 45.69 29.16
C GLU A 243 -9.69 45.78 28.32
N TYR A 244 -9.56 46.23 27.06
CA TYR A 244 -10.68 46.25 26.11
C TYR A 244 -11.24 44.85 25.85
N CYS A 245 -10.37 43.87 25.60
CA CYS A 245 -10.81 42.48 25.37
C CYS A 245 -11.62 41.94 26.55
N ASN A 246 -11.08 42.11 27.77
CA ASN A 246 -11.74 41.67 29.01
C ASN A 246 -13.11 42.33 29.20
N ALA A 247 -13.23 43.64 28.93
CA ALA A 247 -14.48 44.38 29.04
C ALA A 247 -15.55 43.96 27.99
N ASN A 248 -15.09 43.42 26.84
CA ASN A 248 -15.97 43.08 25.72
C ASN A 248 -16.11 41.56 25.50
N LYS A 249 -15.91 40.73 26.52
CA LYS A 249 -16.00 39.27 26.49
C LYS A 249 -15.10 38.60 25.41
N ARG A 250 -13.96 39.22 25.14
CA ARG A 250 -12.88 38.70 24.36
C ARG A 250 -11.74 38.29 25.29
N TYR A 251 -10.89 37.36 24.83
CA TYR A 251 -9.75 36.95 25.63
C TYR A 251 -8.46 37.02 24.79
N MET A 252 -7.53 37.84 25.26
CA MET A 252 -6.17 37.90 24.74
C MET A 252 -5.34 36.85 25.49
N GLY A 253 -5.11 35.70 24.86
CA GLY A 253 -4.44 34.57 25.48
C GLY A 253 -2.93 34.69 25.54
N ILE A 254 -2.32 35.42 24.60
CA ILE A 254 -0.88 35.52 24.48
C ILE A 254 -0.47 36.96 24.20
N PHE A 255 0.49 37.46 24.98
CA PHE A 255 1.12 38.75 24.72
C PHE A 255 2.24 38.58 23.69
N ILE A 256 2.13 39.29 22.57
CA ILE A 256 3.19 39.38 21.56
C ILE A 256 3.62 40.86 21.51
N HIS A 257 4.78 41.17 21.86
CA HIS A 257 5.42 42.51 21.88
C HIS A 257 4.51 43.72 21.51
N ASP A 258 4.35 43.98 20.20
CA ASP A 258 3.54 45.07 19.63
C ASP A 258 2.10 44.62 19.26
N GLY A 259 1.61 43.52 19.85
CA GLY A 259 0.29 42.96 19.60
C GLY A 259 -0.07 41.87 20.56
N GLY A 260 -1.12 41.13 20.25
CA GLY A 260 -1.57 39.99 21.02
C GLY A 260 -2.47 39.03 20.26
N GLU A 261 -2.42 37.79 20.70
CA GLU A 261 -3.25 36.74 20.16
C GLU A 261 -4.60 36.69 20.84
N ILE A 262 -5.67 37.02 20.12
CA ILE A 262 -7.04 37.08 20.64
C ILE A 262 -7.80 35.84 20.22
N GLU A 263 -8.38 35.12 21.18
CA GLU A 263 -9.11 33.86 20.89
C GLU A 263 -10.26 34.07 19.89
N LYS A 264 -10.37 33.16 18.92
CA LYS A 264 -11.49 33.07 18.00
C LYS A 264 -12.73 32.60 18.72
N LEU A 265 -13.84 33.24 18.49
CA LEU A 265 -15.15 32.77 18.94
C LEU A 265 -15.65 31.65 17.99
N PRO A 266 -16.54 30.75 18.46
CA PRO A 266 -17.13 29.72 17.61
C PRO A 266 -17.80 30.34 16.37
N ASN A 267 -17.49 29.77 15.18
CA ASN A 267 -18.00 30.20 13.87
C ASN A 267 -17.57 31.61 13.42
N GLU A 268 -16.58 32.21 14.02
CA GLU A 268 -16.05 33.52 13.63
C GLU A 268 -15.12 33.39 12.41
N ILE A 269 -15.55 33.95 11.28
CA ILE A 269 -14.83 33.88 9.99
C ILE A 269 -13.80 35.00 9.86
N CYS A 270 -14.07 36.20 10.45
CA CYS A 270 -13.19 37.35 10.46
C CYS A 270 -13.26 38.05 11.79
N PHE A 271 -12.17 38.72 12.18
CA PHE A 271 -12.17 39.53 13.39
C PHE A 271 -13.00 40.79 13.15
N PRO A 272 -13.99 41.14 14.04
CA PRO A 272 -14.87 42.27 13.82
C PRO A 272 -14.15 43.61 13.87
N GLU A 273 -14.34 44.45 12.87
CA GLU A 273 -13.72 45.78 12.74
C GLU A 273 -14.05 46.70 13.97
N GLU A 274 -15.24 46.58 14.51
CA GLU A 274 -15.68 47.33 15.70
C GLU A 274 -14.76 47.13 16.91
N HIS A 275 -14.26 45.89 17.10
CA HIS A 275 -13.33 45.58 18.17
C HIS A 275 -11.94 46.16 17.89
N LEU A 276 -11.48 46.17 16.62
CA LEU A 276 -10.24 46.87 16.28
C LEU A 276 -10.33 48.36 16.63
N ARG A 277 -11.40 49.02 16.20
CA ARG A 277 -11.63 50.42 16.48
C ARG A 277 -11.86 50.71 17.99
N GLY A 278 -12.48 49.78 18.71
CA GLY A 278 -12.63 49.85 20.17
C GLY A 278 -11.29 49.80 20.90
N MET A 279 -10.42 48.86 20.54
CA MET A 279 -9.05 48.76 21.11
C MET A 279 -8.22 49.98 20.73
N GLU A 280 -8.28 50.49 19.51
CA GLU A 280 -7.57 51.71 19.10
C GLU A 280 -7.97 52.92 19.98
N ARG A 281 -9.27 53.12 20.25
CA ARG A 281 -9.74 54.17 21.16
C ARG A 281 -9.22 53.98 22.59
N MET A 282 -9.27 52.75 23.12
CA MET A 282 -8.75 52.43 24.44
C MET A 282 -7.25 52.70 24.55
N ILE A 283 -6.47 52.36 23.50
CA ILE A 283 -5.06 52.68 23.42
C ILE A 283 -4.83 54.20 23.48
N GLU A 284 -5.58 54.98 22.67
CA GLU A 284 -5.44 56.46 22.67
C GLU A 284 -5.83 57.07 24.03
N GLU A 285 -6.92 56.63 24.61
CA GLU A 285 -7.36 57.11 25.94
C GLU A 285 -6.36 56.78 27.04
N ARG A 286 -5.75 55.60 27.01
CA ARG A 286 -4.86 55.09 28.04
C ARG A 286 -3.43 55.64 27.91
N SER A 287 -2.90 55.68 26.70
CA SER A 287 -1.51 56.00 26.42
C SER A 287 -1.31 57.37 25.78
N GLY A 288 -2.35 57.94 25.20
CA GLY A 288 -2.26 59.17 24.40
C GLY A 288 -1.57 58.95 23.03
N TYR A 289 -1.39 57.70 22.61
CA TYR A 289 -0.83 57.35 21.29
C TYR A 289 -1.92 56.87 20.34
N LYS A 290 -1.83 57.30 19.07
CA LYS A 290 -2.75 56.88 18.04
C LYS A 290 -2.18 55.69 17.25
N HIS A 291 -2.69 54.52 17.51
CA HIS A 291 -2.32 53.33 16.77
C HIS A 291 -3.45 52.89 15.85
N LYS A 292 -3.08 52.30 14.70
CA LYS A 292 -3.97 51.53 13.85
C LYS A 292 -3.66 50.07 14.11
N LEU A 293 -4.69 49.28 14.39
CA LEU A 293 -4.59 47.86 14.57
C LEU A 293 -4.92 47.12 13.27
N VAL A 294 -4.20 46.05 13.04
CA VAL A 294 -4.38 45.17 11.87
C VAL A 294 -4.40 43.70 12.32
N VAL A 295 -5.20 42.90 11.65
CA VAL A 295 -5.17 41.44 11.80
C VAL A 295 -4.17 40.88 10.80
N LYS A 296 -3.15 40.21 11.29
CA LYS A 296 -2.13 39.57 10.47
C LYS A 296 -2.45 38.12 10.21
N PRO A 297 -2.18 37.58 9.00
CA PRO A 297 -2.24 36.15 8.76
C PRO A 297 -1.07 35.44 9.45
N PHE A 298 -1.32 34.26 10.01
CA PHE A 298 -0.28 33.40 10.52
C PHE A 298 0.56 32.85 9.38
N LYS A 299 1.79 33.37 9.21
CA LYS A 299 2.73 32.92 8.18
C LYS A 299 3.68 31.91 8.77
N HIS A 300 3.75 30.71 8.16
CA HIS A 300 4.72 29.67 8.53
C HIS A 300 4.98 28.75 7.33
N ASN A 301 6.11 28.08 7.34
CA ASN A 301 6.49 27.09 6.33
C ASN A 301 6.10 25.67 6.73
N PHE A 302 5.65 25.47 7.96
CA PHE A 302 5.21 24.19 8.46
C PHE A 302 3.98 23.71 7.69
N LYS A 303 4.14 22.58 6.99
CA LYS A 303 3.02 21.84 6.39
C LYS A 303 2.83 20.60 7.25
N PRO A 304 1.76 20.54 8.05
CA PRO A 304 1.46 19.29 8.72
C PRO A 304 1.37 18.21 7.65
N PRO A 305 1.91 17.01 7.88
CA PRO A 305 1.57 15.86 7.04
C PRO A 305 0.05 15.85 6.97
N ALA A 306 -0.49 15.59 5.77
CA ALA A 306 -1.93 15.64 5.52
C ALA A 306 -2.66 15.05 6.73
N GLN A 307 -3.47 15.86 7.39
CA GLN A 307 -4.14 15.45 8.64
C GLN A 307 -5.01 14.25 8.30
N GLU A 308 -4.53 13.05 8.58
CA GLU A 308 -5.37 11.89 8.69
C GLU A 308 -6.24 12.14 9.92
N SER A 309 -7.48 12.52 9.68
CA SER A 309 -8.45 12.74 10.76
C SER A 309 -8.53 11.48 11.60
N HIS A 310 -8.16 11.56 12.88
CA HIS A 310 -8.30 10.45 13.79
C HIS A 310 -9.78 10.10 14.00
N ILE A 311 -10.10 8.83 13.87
CA ILE A 311 -11.39 8.31 14.30
C ILE A 311 -11.26 7.94 15.78
N LEU A 312 -11.86 8.76 16.65
CA LEU A 312 -11.91 8.46 18.07
C LEU A 312 -12.75 7.21 18.32
N ILE A 313 -12.28 6.29 19.12
CA ILE A 313 -12.99 5.08 19.49
C ILE A 313 -13.01 4.90 21.01
N GLN A 314 -14.09 4.33 21.53
CA GLN A 314 -14.24 4.00 22.93
C GLN A 314 -13.60 2.64 23.22
N ASP A 315 -13.94 1.64 22.41
CA ASP A 315 -13.44 0.27 22.52
C ASP A 315 -13.25 -0.37 21.12
N ASP A 316 -12.98 -1.63 21.06
CA ASP A 316 -12.70 -2.35 19.83
C ASP A 316 -13.98 -2.68 19.04
N VAL A 317 -15.14 -2.71 19.69
CA VAL A 317 -16.44 -2.90 19.05
C VAL A 317 -16.87 -1.59 18.37
N ASP A 318 -16.73 -0.46 19.04
CA ASP A 318 -16.94 0.88 18.46
C ASP A 318 -16.04 1.12 17.24
N ALA A 319 -14.79 0.62 17.29
CA ALA A 319 -13.90 0.64 16.12
C ALA A 319 -14.48 -0.15 14.94
N CYS A 320 -15.05 -1.34 15.19
CA CYS A 320 -15.68 -2.15 14.15
C CYS A 320 -16.90 -1.48 13.52
N GLU A 321 -17.76 -0.86 14.34
CA GLU A 321 -18.94 -0.14 13.88
C GLU A 321 -18.53 1.08 13.02
N LYS A 322 -17.57 1.86 13.48
CA LYS A 322 -17.04 3.01 12.74
C LYS A 322 -16.33 2.61 11.45
N LEU A 323 -15.61 1.48 11.48
CA LEU A 323 -15.01 0.91 10.27
C LEU A 323 -16.10 0.51 9.27
N ALA A 324 -17.19 -0.12 9.72
CA ALA A 324 -18.30 -0.52 8.86
C ALA A 324 -19.00 0.70 8.24
N VAL A 325 -19.21 1.77 9.00
CA VAL A 325 -19.80 3.00 8.47
C VAL A 325 -18.90 3.66 7.42
N LYS A 326 -17.61 3.82 7.74
CA LYS A 326 -16.67 4.53 6.87
C LYS A 326 -16.29 3.74 5.61
N PHE A 327 -16.15 2.41 5.73
CA PHE A 327 -15.60 1.54 4.68
C PHE A 327 -16.61 0.49 4.19
N LYS A 328 -17.90 0.77 4.28
CA LYS A 328 -19.00 -0.12 3.89
C LYS A 328 -18.82 -0.76 2.51
N ASP A 329 -18.35 0.02 1.53
CA ASP A 329 -18.19 -0.42 0.15
C ASP A 329 -16.77 -0.91 -0.16
N PHE A 330 -15.89 -0.90 0.84
CA PHE A 330 -14.47 -1.21 0.71
C PHE A 330 -14.03 -2.47 1.46
N ILE A 331 -14.88 -3.03 2.32
CA ILE A 331 -14.63 -4.26 3.06
C ILE A 331 -15.78 -5.23 2.85
N VAL A 332 -15.45 -6.45 2.47
CA VAL A 332 -16.45 -7.54 2.33
C VAL A 332 -15.96 -8.77 3.07
N ARG A 333 -16.82 -9.31 3.93
CA ARG A 333 -16.61 -10.59 4.59
C ARG A 333 -17.23 -11.71 3.77
N THR A 334 -16.45 -12.76 3.50
CA THR A 334 -16.91 -13.97 2.81
C THR A 334 -16.64 -15.20 3.65
N PRO A 335 -17.23 -16.36 3.33
CA PRO A 335 -16.91 -17.62 4.04
C PRO A 335 -15.42 -17.99 3.94
N SER A 336 -14.75 -17.63 2.85
CA SER A 336 -13.30 -17.91 2.64
C SER A 336 -12.37 -16.90 3.30
N GLY A 337 -12.88 -15.76 3.78
CA GLY A 337 -12.10 -14.70 4.40
C GLY A 337 -12.57 -13.30 4.00
N TRP A 338 -11.68 -12.33 4.22
CA TRP A 338 -11.95 -10.92 4.02
C TRP A 338 -11.39 -10.42 2.70
N PHE A 339 -12.16 -9.56 2.03
CA PHE A 339 -11.72 -8.77 0.89
C PHE A 339 -11.77 -7.30 1.24
N VAL A 340 -10.71 -6.56 0.86
CA VAL A 340 -10.56 -5.14 1.10
C VAL A 340 -10.19 -4.45 -0.20
N LYS A 341 -10.86 -3.35 -0.51
CA LYS A 341 -10.50 -2.44 -1.59
C LYS A 341 -10.00 -1.13 -0.98
N PHE A 342 -8.83 -0.67 -1.37
CA PHE A 342 -8.35 0.65 -0.97
C PHE A 342 -8.83 1.71 -1.99
N GLU A 343 -9.04 2.95 -1.54
CA GLU A 343 -9.59 4.03 -2.38
C GLU A 343 -8.80 4.27 -3.67
N LYS A 344 -7.48 4.07 -3.63
CA LYS A 344 -6.58 4.25 -4.78
C LYS A 344 -6.44 3.00 -5.64
N ASP A 345 -7.02 1.87 -5.22
CA ASP A 345 -6.86 0.59 -5.88
C ASP A 345 -8.07 0.26 -6.74
N ASN A 346 -7.82 -0.36 -7.88
CA ASN A 346 -8.87 -0.87 -8.76
C ASN A 346 -9.09 -2.38 -8.61
N TRP A 347 -8.68 -2.97 -7.49
CA TRP A 347 -8.76 -4.41 -7.23
C TRP A 347 -9.11 -4.69 -5.77
N TRP A 348 -9.54 -5.92 -5.51
CA TRP A 348 -9.76 -6.42 -4.16
C TRP A 348 -8.52 -7.15 -3.65
N SER A 349 -8.07 -6.80 -2.47
CA SER A 349 -7.00 -7.48 -1.73
C SER A 349 -7.62 -8.49 -0.76
N PHE A 350 -7.07 -9.72 -0.72
CA PHE A 350 -7.59 -10.81 0.11
C PHE A 350 -6.75 -11.03 1.35
N GLY A 351 -7.40 -11.36 2.45
CA GLY A 351 -6.80 -11.90 3.65
C GLY A 351 -6.62 -10.92 4.82
N GLU A 352 -6.13 -11.44 5.91
CA GLU A 352 -5.95 -10.75 7.19
C GLU A 352 -5.09 -9.49 7.09
N ASN A 353 -3.99 -9.57 6.34
CA ASN A 353 -3.08 -8.42 6.18
C ASN A 353 -3.76 -7.23 5.49
N ALA A 354 -4.64 -7.48 4.52
CA ALA A 354 -5.39 -6.41 3.87
C ALA A 354 -6.33 -5.70 4.85
N VAL A 355 -7.02 -6.44 5.70
CA VAL A 355 -7.88 -5.87 6.76
C VAL A 355 -7.06 -5.08 7.76
N LYS A 356 -5.93 -5.60 8.21
CA LYS A 356 -5.02 -4.90 9.14
C LYS A 356 -4.49 -3.59 8.54
N GLN A 357 -4.15 -3.57 7.25
CA GLN A 357 -3.80 -2.32 6.55
C GLN A 357 -4.96 -1.33 6.50
N MET A 358 -6.20 -1.78 6.32
CA MET A 358 -7.38 -0.92 6.37
C MET A 358 -7.60 -0.34 7.78
N ILE A 359 -7.43 -1.14 8.84
CA ILE A 359 -7.46 -0.67 10.22
C ILE A 359 -6.41 0.42 10.46
N ILE A 360 -5.20 0.24 9.95
CA ILE A 360 -4.12 1.24 10.03
C ILE A 360 -4.53 2.51 9.28
N SER A 361 -5.10 2.39 8.09
CA SER A 361 -5.53 3.55 7.27
C SER A 361 -6.74 4.28 7.85
N ALA A 362 -7.54 3.61 8.66
CA ALA A 362 -8.66 4.22 9.37
C ALA A 362 -8.22 5.22 10.45
N ASN A 363 -6.97 5.11 10.91
CA ASN A 363 -6.35 6.02 11.86
C ASN A 363 -7.11 6.13 13.19
N PHE A 364 -7.44 4.99 13.79
CA PHE A 364 -8.15 4.93 15.06
C PHE A 364 -7.29 5.43 16.22
N ALA A 365 -7.89 6.25 17.08
CA ALA A 365 -7.26 6.77 18.28
C ALA A 365 -8.16 6.60 19.52
N LYS A 366 -7.55 6.40 20.67
CA LYS A 366 -8.21 6.41 21.99
C LYS A 366 -7.67 7.57 22.83
N ILE A 367 -8.47 8.02 23.78
CA ILE A 367 -8.04 8.98 24.80
C ILE A 367 -7.70 8.17 26.05
N ASN A 368 -6.50 8.36 26.59
CA ASN A 368 -6.08 7.70 27.83
C ASN A 368 -6.71 8.39 29.07
N GLU A 369 -6.51 7.81 30.27
CA GLU A 369 -7.01 8.37 31.52
C GLU A 369 -6.47 9.77 31.83
N GLU A 370 -5.32 10.12 31.24
CA GLU A 370 -4.70 11.44 31.38
C GLU A 370 -5.25 12.45 30.36
N GLY A 371 -6.18 12.05 29.48
CA GLY A 371 -6.78 12.88 28.43
C GLY A 371 -5.91 13.04 27.19
N ASP A 372 -4.81 12.27 27.03
CA ASP A 372 -3.98 12.29 25.85
C ASP A 372 -4.53 11.36 24.77
N LEU A 373 -4.52 11.86 23.54
CA LEU A 373 -4.87 11.09 22.34
C LEU A 373 -3.68 10.21 21.94
N PHE A 374 -3.89 8.91 21.80
CA PHE A 374 -2.88 7.99 21.28
C PHE A 374 -3.41 7.16 20.10
N ASN A 375 -2.56 6.94 19.12
CA ASN A 375 -2.90 6.18 17.90
C ASN A 375 -3.03 4.70 18.22
N TYR A 376 -4.24 4.25 18.53
CA TYR A 376 -4.55 2.87 18.89
C TYR A 376 -4.51 1.95 17.67
N GLY A 377 -5.06 2.38 16.53
CA GLY A 377 -5.11 1.63 15.28
C GLY A 377 -3.76 1.50 14.55
N ARG A 378 -2.68 2.08 15.07
CA ARG A 378 -1.33 1.98 14.48
C ARG A 378 -0.35 1.18 15.34
N ASN A 379 -0.73 0.74 16.52
CA ASN A 379 0.09 -0.16 17.33
C ASN A 379 -0.38 -1.62 17.15
N ASN A 380 0.54 -2.57 17.26
CA ASN A 380 0.26 -3.98 17.01
C ASN A 380 -0.84 -4.55 17.93
N THR A 381 -0.90 -4.10 19.18
CA THR A 381 -1.92 -4.54 20.13
C THR A 381 -3.31 -4.09 19.69
N GLY A 382 -3.47 -2.80 19.37
CA GLY A 382 -4.73 -2.24 18.91
C GLY A 382 -5.19 -2.80 17.57
N ILE A 383 -4.26 -2.96 16.59
CA ILE A 383 -4.57 -3.56 15.30
C ILE A 383 -5.13 -4.98 15.48
N ASN A 384 -4.45 -5.81 16.29
CA ASN A 384 -4.89 -7.17 16.52
C ASN A 384 -6.18 -7.26 17.33
N ALA A 385 -6.38 -6.38 18.31
CA ALA A 385 -7.60 -6.31 19.10
C ALA A 385 -8.82 -5.95 18.24
N ILE A 386 -8.71 -4.92 17.39
CA ILE A 386 -9.76 -4.54 16.45
C ILE A 386 -10.01 -5.65 15.42
N TYR A 387 -8.94 -6.28 14.88
CA TYR A 387 -9.10 -7.40 13.96
C TYR A 387 -9.83 -8.59 14.58
N ASN A 388 -9.50 -8.95 15.82
CA ASN A 388 -10.19 -10.02 16.56
C ASN A 388 -11.66 -9.67 16.84
N ALA A 389 -11.94 -8.41 17.19
CA ALA A 389 -13.32 -7.94 17.35
C ALA A 389 -14.12 -8.04 16.04
N LEU A 390 -13.52 -7.71 14.88
CA LEU A 390 -14.14 -7.85 13.56
C LEU A 390 -14.57 -9.29 13.25
N GLN A 391 -13.81 -10.31 13.72
CA GLN A 391 -14.19 -11.71 13.52
C GLN A 391 -15.53 -12.06 14.17
N ASN A 392 -15.93 -11.34 15.21
CA ASN A 392 -17.15 -11.58 15.97
C ASN A 392 -18.27 -10.60 15.64
N CYS A 393 -17.99 -9.52 14.92
CA CYS A 393 -18.92 -8.43 14.61
C CYS A 393 -19.77 -8.73 13.36
N LEU A 394 -20.64 -9.76 13.44
CA LEU A 394 -21.46 -10.24 12.31
C LEU A 394 -22.51 -9.23 11.85
N ILE A 395 -22.99 -8.35 12.73
CA ILE A 395 -23.98 -7.33 12.41
C ILE A 395 -23.34 -6.24 11.52
N ALA A 396 -22.14 -5.80 11.87
CA ALA A 396 -21.44 -4.77 11.13
C ALA A 396 -20.97 -5.26 9.74
N PHE A 397 -20.52 -6.53 9.65
CA PHE A 397 -20.04 -7.16 8.42
C PHE A 397 -20.69 -8.54 8.22
N PRO A 398 -21.89 -8.60 7.63
CA PRO A 398 -22.54 -9.86 7.32
C PRO A 398 -21.74 -10.64 6.26
N ILE A 399 -21.79 -11.97 6.36
CA ILE A 399 -21.09 -12.84 5.41
C ILE A 399 -21.77 -12.80 4.04
N ASN A 400 -21.07 -12.35 3.01
CA ASN A 400 -21.52 -12.40 1.63
C ASN A 400 -21.08 -13.72 0.97
N GLN A 401 -22.00 -14.65 0.84
CA GLN A 401 -21.75 -15.99 0.27
C GLN A 401 -21.39 -15.95 -1.22
N ASN A 402 -21.92 -14.99 -1.97
CA ASN A 402 -21.84 -14.96 -3.42
C ASN A 402 -20.80 -13.98 -3.97
N PHE A 403 -20.12 -13.23 -3.12
CA PHE A 403 -19.23 -12.15 -3.54
C PHE A 403 -18.16 -12.59 -4.54
N VAL A 404 -17.42 -13.66 -4.24
CA VAL A 404 -16.35 -14.18 -5.10
C VAL A 404 -16.89 -14.60 -6.47
N ASN A 405 -18.01 -15.31 -6.49
CA ASN A 405 -18.63 -15.78 -7.73
C ASN A 405 -19.14 -14.62 -8.58
N GLN A 406 -19.78 -13.62 -7.96
CA GLN A 406 -20.26 -12.42 -8.68
C GLN A 406 -19.12 -11.64 -9.34
N ILE A 407 -17.98 -11.47 -8.64
CA ILE A 407 -16.83 -10.76 -9.22
C ILE A 407 -16.20 -11.60 -10.34
N ASN A 408 -16.05 -12.91 -10.16
CA ASN A 408 -15.50 -13.79 -11.19
C ASN A 408 -16.36 -13.77 -12.46
N GLU A 409 -17.67 -13.82 -12.36
CA GLU A 409 -18.58 -13.70 -13.50
C GLU A 409 -18.46 -12.34 -14.21
N LYS A 410 -18.44 -11.23 -13.48
CA LYS A 410 -18.27 -9.89 -14.06
C LYS A 410 -16.93 -9.71 -14.77
N THR A 411 -15.88 -10.39 -14.30
CA THR A 411 -14.52 -10.28 -14.83
C THR A 411 -14.15 -11.37 -15.84
N LYS A 412 -15.08 -12.29 -16.13
CA LYS A 412 -14.91 -13.36 -17.12
C LYS A 412 -14.55 -12.79 -18.51
N GLY A 413 -13.65 -13.45 -19.23
CA GLY A 413 -13.17 -13.01 -20.53
C GLY A 413 -12.26 -11.78 -20.51
N LYS A 414 -11.81 -11.34 -19.35
CA LYS A 414 -10.92 -10.19 -19.20
C LYS A 414 -9.68 -10.56 -18.36
N VAL A 415 -8.53 -9.97 -18.72
CA VAL A 415 -7.26 -10.15 -18.00
C VAL A 415 -6.79 -8.79 -17.49
N PHE A 416 -6.63 -8.66 -16.17
CA PHE A 416 -6.40 -7.39 -15.49
C PHE A 416 -4.91 -7.21 -15.15
N TYR A 417 -4.41 -6.01 -15.44
CA TYR A 417 -3.11 -5.48 -15.02
C TYR A 417 -3.32 -4.33 -14.05
N LYS A 418 -2.25 -3.71 -13.59
CA LYS A 418 -2.32 -2.61 -12.61
C LYS A 418 -3.06 -1.37 -13.14
N ASP A 419 -2.93 -1.10 -14.43
CA ASP A 419 -3.42 0.11 -15.10
C ASP A 419 -4.55 -0.16 -16.10
N LYS A 420 -4.54 -1.34 -16.75
CA LYS A 420 -5.43 -1.69 -17.84
C LYS A 420 -5.95 -3.12 -17.72
N TYR A 421 -6.99 -3.44 -18.50
CA TYR A 421 -7.38 -4.83 -18.73
C TYR A 421 -7.49 -5.12 -20.22
N TRP A 422 -7.15 -6.36 -20.59
CA TRP A 422 -7.35 -6.88 -21.93
C TRP A 422 -8.69 -7.57 -22.04
N HIS A 423 -9.49 -7.16 -23.01
CA HIS A 423 -10.75 -7.82 -23.34
C HIS A 423 -10.48 -8.92 -24.37
N LEU A 424 -10.54 -10.18 -23.95
CA LEU A 424 -10.09 -11.32 -24.79
C LEU A 424 -10.85 -11.44 -26.10
N SER A 425 -12.18 -11.30 -26.10
CA SER A 425 -12.99 -11.44 -27.33
C SER A 425 -12.89 -10.23 -28.26
N GLU A 426 -12.57 -9.05 -27.73
CA GLU A 426 -12.44 -7.83 -28.52
C GLU A 426 -11.00 -7.59 -28.98
N GLY A 427 -10.03 -8.25 -28.38
CA GLY A 427 -8.62 -8.16 -28.75
C GLY A 427 -8.00 -6.77 -28.51
N LYS A 428 -8.40 -6.06 -27.45
CA LYS A 428 -7.90 -4.71 -27.19
C LYS A 428 -7.80 -4.38 -25.69
N TRP A 429 -6.96 -3.37 -25.40
CA TRP A 429 -6.79 -2.80 -24.07
C TRP A 429 -7.87 -1.78 -23.73
N TYR A 430 -8.25 -1.75 -22.45
CA TYR A 430 -9.08 -0.73 -21.85
C TYR A 430 -8.45 -0.27 -20.54
N ASP A 431 -8.62 0.99 -20.18
CA ASP A 431 -8.21 1.50 -18.88
C ASP A 431 -9.11 0.91 -17.80
N ILE A 432 -8.50 0.51 -16.67
CA ILE A 432 -9.27 -0.03 -15.55
C ILE A 432 -9.96 1.08 -14.76
N ALA A 433 -9.35 2.28 -14.70
CA ALA A 433 -9.94 3.43 -14.05
C ALA A 433 -11.25 3.85 -14.74
N GLY A 434 -12.32 3.97 -13.96
CA GLY A 434 -13.66 4.32 -14.47
C GLY A 434 -14.39 3.18 -15.20
N SER A 435 -13.80 1.99 -15.34
CA SER A 435 -14.42 0.85 -16.02
C SER A 435 -15.57 0.20 -15.24
N GLY A 436 -15.67 0.45 -13.94
CA GLY A 436 -16.58 -0.24 -13.03
C GLY A 436 -16.17 -1.66 -12.65
N PHE A 437 -15.04 -2.17 -13.16
CA PHE A 437 -14.49 -3.46 -12.77
C PHE A 437 -13.57 -3.35 -11.57
N THR A 438 -13.71 -4.28 -10.64
CA THR A 438 -12.81 -4.43 -9.49
C THR A 438 -12.50 -5.92 -9.36
N PRO A 439 -11.42 -6.43 -10.01
CA PRO A 439 -11.11 -7.84 -10.04
C PRO A 439 -10.57 -8.34 -8.68
N LEU A 440 -10.70 -9.66 -8.45
CA LEU A 440 -10.06 -10.36 -7.32
C LEU A 440 -8.61 -10.72 -7.63
N VAL A 441 -8.27 -10.85 -8.92
CA VAL A 441 -6.94 -11.21 -9.41
C VAL A 441 -6.53 -10.24 -10.49
N TYR A 442 -5.32 -9.73 -10.38
CA TYR A 442 -4.71 -8.85 -11.36
C TYR A 442 -3.19 -9.07 -11.38
N ILE A 443 -2.53 -8.69 -12.46
CA ILE A 443 -1.09 -8.77 -12.59
C ILE A 443 -0.49 -7.46 -12.08
N ASN A 444 0.28 -7.52 -11.01
CA ASN A 444 0.84 -6.35 -10.33
C ASN A 444 2.03 -5.73 -11.11
N ARG A 445 1.81 -5.41 -12.36
CA ARG A 445 2.69 -4.62 -13.22
C ARG A 445 1.86 -3.87 -14.26
N PRO A 446 2.41 -2.83 -14.93
CA PRO A 446 1.77 -2.20 -16.07
C PRO A 446 1.47 -3.19 -17.19
N ALA A 447 0.43 -2.93 -17.96
CA ALA A 447 0.09 -3.70 -19.15
C ALA A 447 1.23 -3.65 -20.17
N PRO A 448 1.56 -4.78 -20.85
CA PRO A 448 2.60 -4.77 -21.86
C PRO A 448 2.18 -3.93 -23.09
N ASP A 449 3.13 -3.23 -23.66
CA ASP A 449 2.94 -2.54 -24.94
C ASP A 449 3.31 -3.49 -26.08
N PHE A 450 2.30 -4.06 -26.70
CA PHE A 450 2.48 -5.00 -27.81
C PHE A 450 2.99 -4.34 -29.10
N THR A 451 2.97 -3.03 -29.22
CA THR A 451 3.51 -2.31 -30.39
C THR A 451 5.03 -2.39 -30.46
N LEU A 452 5.68 -2.71 -29.34
CA LEU A 452 7.13 -2.88 -29.25
C LEU A 452 7.60 -4.28 -29.69
N LEU A 453 6.67 -5.22 -29.95
CA LEU A 453 7.00 -6.57 -30.33
C LEU A 453 7.19 -6.65 -31.86
N THR A 454 8.29 -7.28 -32.27
CA THR A 454 8.67 -7.47 -33.68
C THR A 454 8.57 -8.93 -34.08
N GLU A 455 8.52 -9.22 -35.37
CA GLU A 455 8.55 -10.60 -35.91
C GLU A 455 9.77 -11.38 -35.42
N ALA A 456 10.93 -10.72 -35.26
CA ALA A 456 12.13 -11.33 -34.72
C ALA A 456 11.95 -11.83 -33.28
N HIS A 457 11.22 -11.08 -32.46
CA HIS A 457 10.90 -11.49 -31.09
C HIS A 457 10.02 -12.75 -31.07
N PHE A 458 9.01 -12.82 -31.94
CA PHE A 458 8.16 -14.01 -32.08
C PHE A 458 8.95 -15.20 -32.61
N ALA A 459 9.82 -15.01 -33.60
CA ALA A 459 10.67 -16.06 -34.16
C ALA A 459 11.63 -16.64 -33.11
N ASP A 460 12.27 -15.78 -32.32
CA ASP A 460 13.17 -16.20 -31.23
C ASP A 460 12.41 -16.98 -30.15
N PHE A 461 11.27 -16.46 -29.69
CA PHE A 461 10.42 -17.13 -28.71
C PHE A 461 9.93 -18.49 -29.20
N ASN A 462 9.45 -18.57 -30.45
CA ASN A 462 9.01 -19.83 -31.04
C ASN A 462 10.14 -20.85 -31.12
N LYS A 463 11.35 -20.41 -31.52
CA LYS A 463 12.53 -21.26 -31.59
C LYS A 463 12.98 -21.79 -30.24
N LYS A 464 12.89 -20.97 -29.19
CA LYS A 464 13.47 -21.30 -27.87
C LYS A 464 12.46 -21.93 -26.90
N ILE A 465 11.21 -21.51 -26.96
CA ILE A 465 10.17 -21.91 -25.99
C ILE A 465 9.10 -22.79 -26.64
N MET A 466 8.49 -22.37 -27.74
CA MET A 466 7.37 -23.09 -28.34
C MET A 466 7.81 -24.31 -29.15
N CYS A 467 9.11 -24.51 -29.36
CA CYS A 467 9.68 -25.70 -30.02
C CYS A 467 9.44 -27.02 -29.27
N VAL A 468 8.91 -26.94 -28.05
CA VAL A 468 8.54 -28.11 -27.24
C VAL A 468 7.35 -28.87 -27.81
N PHE A 469 6.55 -28.23 -28.66
CA PHE A 469 5.39 -28.85 -29.33
C PHE A 469 5.78 -29.42 -30.69
N THR A 470 5.08 -30.49 -31.15
CA THR A 470 5.32 -31.15 -32.45
C THR A 470 5.00 -30.26 -33.63
N ASP A 471 3.86 -29.56 -33.56
CA ASP A 471 3.29 -28.86 -34.69
C ASP A 471 2.52 -27.60 -34.25
N LYS A 472 2.15 -26.77 -35.20
CA LYS A 472 1.43 -25.54 -35.02
C LYS A 472 0.03 -25.75 -34.41
N ALA A 473 -0.63 -26.84 -34.74
CA ALA A 473 -1.97 -27.13 -34.25
C ALA A 473 -1.93 -27.40 -32.73
N HIS A 474 -0.92 -28.13 -32.25
CA HIS A 474 -0.71 -28.37 -30.81
C HIS A 474 -0.38 -27.10 -30.04
N GLN A 475 0.49 -26.25 -30.64
CA GLN A 475 0.76 -24.93 -30.05
C GLN A 475 -0.51 -24.09 -29.89
N ILE A 476 -1.33 -24.01 -30.95
CA ILE A 476 -2.59 -23.26 -30.94
C ILE A 476 -3.56 -23.84 -29.90
N CYS A 477 -3.68 -25.18 -29.85
CA CYS A 477 -4.51 -25.86 -28.85
C CYS A 477 -4.09 -25.48 -27.41
N PHE A 478 -2.81 -25.53 -27.12
CA PHE A 478 -2.26 -25.11 -25.81
C PHE A 478 -2.54 -23.63 -25.53
N LEU A 479 -2.26 -22.75 -26.50
CA LEU A 479 -2.47 -21.29 -26.31
C LEU A 479 -3.96 -20.97 -26.14
N GLN A 480 -4.85 -21.63 -26.84
CA GLN A 480 -6.29 -21.51 -26.66
C GLN A 480 -6.72 -21.99 -25.26
N ALA A 481 -6.19 -23.14 -24.82
CA ALA A 481 -6.42 -23.64 -23.47
C ALA A 481 -6.01 -22.61 -22.40
N MET A 482 -4.83 -22.02 -22.57
CA MET A 482 -4.32 -20.96 -21.67
C MET A 482 -5.22 -19.72 -21.70
N ALA A 483 -5.61 -19.25 -22.88
CA ALA A 483 -6.46 -18.08 -23.05
C ALA A 483 -7.84 -18.26 -22.39
N ARG A 484 -8.44 -19.42 -22.54
CA ARG A 484 -9.70 -19.80 -21.89
C ARG A 484 -9.52 -19.85 -20.36
N ALA A 485 -8.45 -20.48 -19.90
CA ALA A 485 -8.14 -20.59 -18.47
C ALA A 485 -7.96 -19.21 -17.81
N ILE A 486 -7.10 -18.34 -18.34
CA ILE A 486 -6.91 -16.98 -17.78
C ILE A 486 -8.17 -16.12 -17.94
N GLY A 487 -9.02 -16.39 -18.93
CA GLY A 487 -10.34 -15.78 -19.09
C GLY A 487 -11.34 -16.21 -18.02
N GLY A 488 -11.05 -17.27 -17.27
CA GLY A 488 -11.94 -17.78 -16.20
C GLY A 488 -13.12 -18.60 -16.71
N HIS A 489 -12.97 -19.33 -17.84
CA HIS A 489 -14.01 -20.13 -18.47
C HIS A 489 -14.08 -21.56 -17.90
N ILE A 490 -14.50 -21.66 -16.63
CA ILE A 490 -14.65 -22.95 -15.94
C ILE A 490 -15.83 -23.79 -16.45
N GLU A 491 -16.80 -23.13 -17.12
CA GLU A 491 -17.96 -23.80 -17.76
C GLU A 491 -17.59 -24.77 -18.84
N ASP A 492 -16.38 -24.71 -19.39
CA ASP A 492 -15.86 -25.65 -20.37
C ASP A 492 -15.78 -27.08 -19.81
N LYS A 493 -15.77 -27.26 -18.50
CA LYS A 493 -15.69 -28.56 -17.80
C LYS A 493 -14.52 -29.43 -18.28
N ILE A 494 -13.40 -28.79 -18.66
CA ILE A 494 -12.23 -29.45 -19.23
C ILE A 494 -11.02 -29.28 -18.34
N TRP A 495 -10.20 -30.29 -18.27
CA TRP A 495 -8.88 -30.24 -17.64
C TRP A 495 -7.82 -30.76 -18.62
N TYR A 496 -6.58 -30.41 -18.43
CA TYR A 496 -5.51 -30.66 -19.38
C TYR A 496 -4.45 -31.58 -18.81
N ILE A 497 -3.99 -32.52 -19.63
CA ILE A 497 -2.90 -33.44 -19.34
C ILE A 497 -1.66 -32.93 -20.09
N LEU A 498 -0.62 -32.53 -19.41
CA LEU A 498 0.68 -32.21 -19.98
C LEU A 498 1.53 -33.49 -19.96
N GLU A 499 1.52 -34.27 -21.05
CA GLU A 499 2.18 -35.56 -21.10
C GLU A 499 3.48 -35.50 -21.89
N GLY A 500 4.54 -36.06 -21.32
CA GLY A 500 5.83 -36.21 -21.99
C GLY A 500 6.90 -36.70 -21.05
N MET A 501 7.99 -37.24 -21.59
CA MET A 501 9.11 -37.76 -20.83
C MET A 501 9.71 -36.72 -19.86
N ARG A 502 10.51 -37.16 -18.91
CA ARG A 502 11.29 -36.24 -18.09
C ARG A 502 12.18 -35.36 -19.01
N ASN A 503 12.25 -34.06 -18.70
CA ASN A 503 12.96 -33.05 -19.52
C ASN A 503 12.34 -32.85 -20.92
N SER A 504 11.04 -32.93 -21.05
CA SER A 504 10.34 -32.67 -22.33
C SER A 504 9.94 -31.21 -22.55
N GLY A 505 10.22 -30.32 -21.64
CA GLY A 505 9.83 -28.90 -21.71
C GLY A 505 8.55 -28.54 -20.96
N LYS A 506 7.83 -29.52 -20.39
CA LYS A 506 6.62 -29.25 -19.56
C LYS A 506 6.88 -28.16 -18.51
N GLY A 507 7.92 -28.32 -17.71
CA GLY A 507 8.28 -27.35 -16.67
C GLY A 507 8.71 -25.98 -17.23
N THR A 508 9.25 -25.90 -18.43
CA THR A 508 9.60 -24.66 -19.11
C THR A 508 8.36 -23.84 -19.44
N ILE A 509 7.35 -24.48 -20.04
CA ILE A 509 6.07 -23.83 -20.36
C ILE A 509 5.29 -23.44 -19.11
N GLN A 510 5.32 -24.26 -18.06
CA GLN A 510 4.69 -23.89 -16.77
C GLN A 510 5.37 -22.67 -16.14
N GLU A 511 6.68 -22.60 -16.20
CA GLU A 511 7.46 -21.46 -15.64
C GLU A 511 7.16 -20.19 -16.44
N GLU A 512 7.18 -20.25 -17.79
CA GLU A 512 6.82 -19.11 -18.64
C GLU A 512 5.40 -18.62 -18.33
N THR A 513 4.44 -19.54 -18.16
CA THR A 513 3.06 -19.18 -17.81
C THR A 513 2.98 -18.48 -16.45
N LYS A 514 3.72 -18.96 -15.45
CA LYS A 514 3.74 -18.33 -14.12
C LYS A 514 4.37 -16.95 -14.14
N ILE A 515 5.37 -16.71 -14.98
CA ILE A 515 6.02 -15.41 -15.13
C ILE A 515 5.12 -14.45 -15.92
N ALA A 516 4.45 -14.94 -16.95
CA ALA A 516 3.50 -14.12 -17.70
C ALA A 516 2.26 -13.73 -16.86
N PHE A 517 1.74 -14.67 -16.09
CA PHE A 517 0.48 -14.53 -15.33
C PHE A 517 0.63 -14.95 -13.86
N PRO A 518 1.55 -14.33 -13.08
CA PRO A 518 1.94 -14.82 -11.74
C PRO A 518 0.76 -14.93 -10.78
N ASP A 519 -0.10 -13.93 -10.77
CA ASP A 519 -1.21 -13.85 -9.81
C ASP A 519 -2.41 -14.71 -10.22
N TYR A 520 -2.50 -15.08 -11.49
CA TYR A 520 -3.54 -15.98 -12.02
C TYR A 520 -3.22 -17.46 -11.77
N CYS A 521 -1.96 -17.80 -11.52
CA CYS A 521 -1.47 -19.17 -11.41
C CYS A 521 -1.34 -19.61 -9.95
N VAL A 522 -1.59 -20.90 -9.71
CA VAL A 522 -1.26 -21.59 -8.47
C VAL A 522 -0.59 -22.93 -8.80
N ALA A 523 0.42 -23.28 -8.02
CA ALA A 523 0.98 -24.64 -8.04
C ALA A 523 0.36 -25.43 -6.89
N THR A 524 -0.09 -26.64 -7.18
CA THR A 524 -0.65 -27.53 -6.17
C THR A 524 -0.10 -28.93 -6.32
N ASP A 525 0.33 -29.51 -5.23
CA ASP A 525 0.60 -30.93 -5.10
C ASP A 525 -0.67 -31.67 -4.68
N ALA A 526 -1.84 -31.09 -4.97
CA ALA A 526 -3.13 -31.52 -4.48
C ALA A 526 -3.28 -33.04 -4.53
N PRO A 527 -3.92 -33.60 -3.55
CA PRO A 527 -4.12 -35.05 -3.44
C PRO A 527 -5.20 -35.54 -4.43
N ILE A 528 -5.07 -35.14 -5.71
CA ILE A 528 -5.88 -35.62 -6.82
C ILE A 528 -5.76 -37.14 -6.96
N VAL A 529 -4.75 -37.68 -6.29
CA VAL A 529 -4.36 -39.09 -6.30
C VAL A 529 -4.96 -39.87 -5.13
N LYS A 530 -5.45 -39.20 -4.09
CA LYS A 530 -6.09 -39.88 -2.96
C LYS A 530 -7.57 -40.09 -3.24
N SER A 531 -8.07 -41.28 -2.90
CA SER A 531 -9.50 -41.51 -2.85
C SER A 531 -10.12 -40.49 -1.91
N PHE A 532 -10.95 -39.62 -2.48
CA PHE A 532 -11.77 -38.71 -1.73
C PHE A 532 -12.85 -39.52 -1.01
N ASN A 533 -12.73 -39.67 0.30
CA ASN A 533 -13.83 -40.16 1.12
C ASN A 533 -14.92 -39.09 1.09
N SER A 534 -16.01 -39.35 0.42
CA SER A 534 -17.12 -38.44 0.12
C SER A 534 -17.83 -37.92 1.38
N GLY A 535 -17.15 -37.21 2.23
CA GLY A 535 -17.72 -36.70 3.47
C GLY A 535 -16.78 -35.82 4.27
N ASP A 536 -15.47 -35.78 3.98
CA ASP A 536 -14.55 -34.91 4.73
C ASP A 536 -14.23 -33.64 3.94
N ALA A 537 -14.93 -32.57 4.30
CA ALA A 537 -14.69 -31.22 3.75
C ALA A 537 -13.25 -30.72 3.98
N SER A 538 -12.52 -31.31 4.93
CA SER A 538 -11.12 -30.94 5.22
C SER A 538 -10.14 -31.40 4.13
N GLU A 539 -10.46 -32.45 3.39
CA GLU A 539 -9.63 -32.90 2.26
C GLU A 539 -9.57 -31.88 1.11
N LEU A 540 -10.60 -31.05 0.98
CA LEU A 540 -10.69 -30.01 -0.04
C LEU A 540 -10.21 -28.62 0.41
N ARG A 541 -9.61 -28.52 1.60
CA ARG A 541 -9.07 -27.25 2.13
C ARG A 541 -8.14 -26.53 1.17
N TRP A 542 -7.41 -27.26 0.33
CA TRP A 542 -6.47 -26.69 -0.63
C TRP A 542 -7.14 -25.77 -1.65
N ILE A 543 -8.43 -25.95 -1.93
CA ILE A 543 -9.18 -25.05 -2.83
C ILE A 543 -9.18 -23.63 -2.23
N ILE A 544 -9.36 -23.54 -0.92
CA ILE A 544 -9.40 -22.26 -0.20
C ILE A 544 -7.98 -21.78 0.10
N SER A 545 -7.14 -22.64 0.72
CA SER A 545 -5.82 -22.25 1.24
C SER A 545 -4.83 -21.87 0.14
N LEU A 546 -4.99 -22.43 -1.07
CA LEU A 546 -4.18 -22.06 -2.24
C LEU A 546 -4.86 -21.00 -3.13
N GLY A 547 -6.08 -20.57 -2.77
CA GLY A 547 -6.83 -19.58 -3.54
C GLY A 547 -7.37 -20.10 -4.87
N CYS A 548 -7.57 -21.41 -5.02
CA CYS A 548 -8.15 -22.01 -6.25
C CYS A 548 -9.61 -21.57 -6.50
N ASN A 549 -10.28 -21.01 -5.50
CA ASN A 549 -11.57 -20.36 -5.65
C ASN A 549 -11.50 -18.92 -6.19
N ILE A 550 -10.30 -18.34 -6.28
CA ILE A 550 -10.06 -16.96 -6.74
C ILE A 550 -9.21 -16.95 -8.01
N LYS A 551 -8.12 -17.75 -8.02
CA LYS A 551 -7.19 -17.87 -9.15
C LYS A 551 -7.81 -18.63 -10.32
N ARG A 552 -7.15 -18.61 -11.49
CA ARG A 552 -7.74 -19.14 -12.73
C ARG A 552 -6.99 -20.33 -13.34
N ILE A 553 -5.73 -20.54 -12.98
CA ILE A 553 -4.89 -21.65 -13.48
C ILE A 553 -4.30 -22.40 -12.30
N ALA A 554 -4.49 -23.72 -12.29
CA ALA A 554 -3.84 -24.62 -11.35
C ALA A 554 -2.89 -25.57 -12.09
N PHE A 555 -1.60 -25.54 -11.73
CA PHE A 555 -0.63 -26.52 -12.18
C PHE A 555 -0.42 -27.56 -11.10
N THR A 556 -0.48 -28.84 -11.47
CA THR A 556 -0.12 -29.90 -10.53
C THR A 556 1.23 -30.50 -10.94
N ASN A 557 2.07 -30.79 -9.94
CA ASN A 557 3.28 -31.56 -10.13
C ASN A 557 2.95 -33.05 -10.31
N GLU A 558 3.93 -33.82 -10.82
CA GLU A 558 3.77 -35.27 -11.01
C GLU A 558 3.32 -35.96 -9.71
N ALA A 559 2.35 -36.86 -9.84
CA ALA A 559 1.93 -37.70 -8.76
C ALA A 559 3.10 -38.61 -8.32
N LYS A 560 3.54 -38.48 -7.08
CA LYS A 560 4.64 -39.32 -6.53
C LYS A 560 4.24 -40.78 -6.58
N THR A 561 5.08 -41.61 -7.19
CA THR A 561 4.95 -43.07 -7.09
C THR A 561 5.20 -43.47 -5.64
N ILE A 562 4.19 -43.97 -4.94
CA ILE A 562 4.33 -44.47 -3.57
C ILE A 562 4.67 -45.96 -3.65
N GLN A 563 5.86 -46.33 -3.21
CA GLN A 563 6.32 -47.73 -3.10
C GLN A 563 6.22 -48.59 -4.35
N GLY A 564 6.60 -48.03 -5.51
CA GLY A 564 6.64 -48.81 -6.76
C GLY A 564 5.24 -49.16 -7.37
N LYS A 565 4.15 -48.74 -6.73
CA LYS A 565 2.79 -48.89 -7.29
C LYS A 565 2.39 -47.61 -8.04
N THR A 566 1.96 -47.76 -9.29
CA THR A 566 1.36 -46.68 -10.07
C THR A 566 0.11 -46.20 -9.35
N THR A 567 0.12 -44.99 -8.85
CA THR A 567 -1.03 -44.40 -8.15
C THR A 567 -2.12 -44.11 -9.18
N LYS A 568 -3.32 -44.60 -8.93
CA LYS A 568 -4.50 -44.25 -9.74
C LYS A 568 -4.97 -42.85 -9.44
N LEU A 569 -5.44 -42.10 -10.43
CA LEU A 569 -6.18 -40.85 -10.23
C LEU A 569 -7.57 -41.15 -9.67
N CYS A 570 -8.02 -40.30 -8.77
CA CYS A 570 -9.38 -40.36 -8.24
C CYS A 570 -10.35 -39.67 -9.23
N GLY A 571 -11.06 -40.43 -10.03
CA GLY A 571 -12.00 -39.90 -11.03
C GLY A 571 -13.15 -39.11 -10.41
N ASN A 572 -13.60 -39.49 -9.22
CA ASN A 572 -14.65 -38.75 -8.51
C ASN A 572 -14.17 -37.32 -8.12
N THR A 573 -12.94 -37.17 -7.66
CA THR A 573 -12.36 -35.86 -7.39
C THR A 573 -12.23 -35.02 -8.66
N ILE A 574 -11.82 -35.65 -9.77
CA ILE A 574 -11.72 -34.94 -11.05
C ILE A 574 -13.10 -34.47 -11.48
N LYS A 575 -14.12 -35.31 -11.48
CA LYS A 575 -15.49 -34.93 -11.91
C LYS A 575 -16.12 -33.88 -11.03
N LYS A 576 -16.04 -34.06 -9.70
CA LYS A 576 -16.71 -33.16 -8.74
C LYS A 576 -16.00 -31.86 -8.48
N VAL A 577 -14.66 -31.80 -8.64
CA VAL A 577 -13.85 -30.65 -8.29
C VAL A 577 -13.17 -30.06 -9.50
N ILE A 578 -12.34 -30.84 -10.17
CA ILE A 578 -11.43 -30.33 -11.24
C ILE A 578 -12.20 -29.93 -12.50
N ALA A 579 -13.14 -30.76 -12.93
CA ALA A 579 -13.98 -30.56 -14.13
C ALA A 579 -15.44 -30.28 -13.75
N SER A 580 -15.69 -29.71 -12.59
CA SER A 580 -17.07 -29.46 -12.10
C SER A 580 -17.81 -28.41 -12.92
N GLY A 581 -17.10 -27.53 -13.61
CA GLY A 581 -17.72 -26.42 -14.34
C GLY A 581 -18.32 -25.34 -13.43
N GLY A 582 -17.82 -25.25 -12.19
CA GLY A 582 -18.28 -24.29 -11.20
C GLY A 582 -19.43 -24.76 -10.33
N ASP A 583 -19.59 -26.08 -10.17
CA ASP A 583 -20.52 -26.66 -9.19
C ASP A 583 -20.07 -26.30 -7.77
N ASP A 584 -21.04 -26.22 -6.85
CA ASP A 584 -20.77 -25.94 -5.44
C ASP A 584 -20.07 -27.11 -4.75
N ILE A 585 -19.03 -26.79 -4.01
CA ILE A 585 -18.16 -27.72 -3.30
C ILE A 585 -18.11 -27.33 -1.85
N THR A 586 -18.28 -28.29 -0.94
CA THR A 586 -18.08 -28.07 0.49
C THR A 586 -16.63 -28.31 0.85
N ALA A 587 -15.98 -27.31 1.44
CA ALA A 587 -14.60 -27.38 1.90
C ALA A 587 -14.47 -26.75 3.28
N ARG A 588 -13.39 -27.09 4.04
CA ARG A 588 -13.16 -26.58 5.39
C ARG A 588 -11.67 -26.33 5.61
N ASN A 589 -11.32 -25.14 6.08
CA ASN A 589 -9.98 -24.86 6.59
C ASN A 589 -9.79 -25.44 8.00
N HIS A 590 -8.51 -25.49 8.46
CA HIS A 590 -8.21 -25.88 9.83
C HIS A 590 -8.94 -24.99 10.84
N HIS A 591 -9.59 -25.61 11.83
CA HIS A 591 -10.29 -24.93 12.91
C HIS A 591 -11.43 -23.99 12.47
N GLN A 592 -11.93 -24.15 11.25
CA GLN A 592 -13.06 -23.37 10.73
C GLN A 592 -14.26 -24.28 10.42
N GLY A 593 -15.44 -23.69 10.34
CA GLY A 593 -16.64 -24.39 9.87
C GLY A 593 -16.55 -24.75 8.38
N GLU A 594 -17.48 -25.58 7.94
CA GLU A 594 -17.64 -25.93 6.53
C GLU A 594 -18.17 -24.72 5.75
N ILE A 595 -17.62 -24.49 4.57
CA ILE A 595 -18.04 -23.43 3.66
C ILE A 595 -18.35 -23.99 2.27
N THR A 596 -19.32 -23.39 1.61
CA THR A 596 -19.60 -23.64 0.19
C THR A 596 -18.68 -22.74 -0.65
N THR A 597 -17.96 -23.33 -1.58
CA THR A 597 -17.04 -22.67 -2.49
C THR A 597 -17.07 -23.31 -3.87
N LYS A 598 -16.32 -22.73 -4.83
CA LYS A 598 -16.19 -23.27 -6.18
C LYS A 598 -14.72 -23.39 -6.55
N MET A 599 -14.41 -24.35 -7.43
CA MET A 599 -13.11 -24.41 -8.09
C MET A 599 -13.13 -23.48 -9.30
N ASN A 600 -12.43 -22.36 -9.23
CA ASN A 600 -12.37 -21.36 -10.30
C ASN A 600 -11.12 -21.48 -11.18
N CYS A 601 -10.31 -22.53 -10.96
CA CYS A 601 -9.12 -22.79 -11.75
C CYS A 601 -9.37 -23.87 -12.81
N THR A 602 -8.91 -23.60 -14.03
CA THR A 602 -8.65 -24.67 -15.01
C THR A 602 -7.36 -25.37 -14.63
N THR A 603 -7.37 -26.71 -14.57
CA THR A 603 -6.25 -27.51 -14.07
C THR A 603 -5.43 -28.10 -15.20
N PHE A 604 -4.11 -27.95 -15.11
CA PHE A 604 -3.10 -28.54 -15.99
C PHE A 604 -2.23 -29.50 -15.18
N MET A 605 -2.35 -30.81 -15.48
CA MET A 605 -1.63 -31.87 -14.76
C MET A 605 -0.47 -32.39 -15.58
N ALA A 606 0.73 -32.35 -15.01
CA ALA A 606 1.94 -32.82 -15.69
C ALA A 606 2.22 -34.30 -15.32
N PHE A 607 2.36 -35.14 -16.34
CA PHE A 607 2.73 -36.54 -16.20
C PHE A 607 3.86 -36.94 -17.16
N ASN A 608 4.73 -37.85 -16.71
CA ASN A 608 5.65 -38.51 -17.64
C ASN A 608 4.91 -39.56 -18.45
N GLN A 609 3.98 -40.24 -17.83
CA GLN A 609 3.03 -41.15 -18.43
C GLN A 609 1.70 -41.00 -17.68
N THR A 610 0.61 -40.85 -18.40
CA THR A 610 -0.71 -40.66 -17.81
C THR A 610 -1.11 -41.88 -16.98
N PRO A 611 -1.35 -41.72 -15.66
CA PRO A 611 -1.72 -42.82 -14.77
C PRO A 611 -3.17 -43.27 -15.05
N LYS A 612 -3.53 -44.49 -14.60
CA LYS A 612 -4.91 -44.95 -14.61
C LYS A 612 -5.79 -44.08 -13.74
N CYS A 613 -7.08 -43.98 -14.08
CA CYS A 613 -8.10 -43.25 -13.34
C CYS A 613 -9.23 -44.20 -12.92
N ASP A 614 -9.80 -43.94 -11.74
CA ASP A 614 -10.90 -44.72 -11.21
C ASP A 614 -11.94 -43.80 -10.53
N PRO A 615 -13.17 -43.70 -11.03
CA PRO A 615 -13.68 -44.28 -12.29
C PRO A 615 -13.09 -43.59 -13.54
N ALA A 616 -13.00 -44.37 -14.62
CA ALA A 616 -12.31 -43.97 -15.85
C ALA A 616 -13.03 -42.86 -16.65
N ASP A 617 -14.32 -42.68 -16.44
CA ASP A 617 -15.14 -41.69 -17.14
C ASP A 617 -14.70 -40.24 -16.92
N ALA A 618 -13.88 -39.98 -15.88
CA ALA A 618 -13.26 -38.70 -15.64
C ALA A 618 -12.34 -38.25 -16.81
N PHE A 619 -11.81 -39.20 -17.61
CA PHE A 619 -11.00 -38.87 -18.78
C PHE A 619 -11.81 -38.31 -19.95
N LEU A 620 -13.14 -38.48 -19.96
CA LEU A 620 -13.98 -37.92 -21.03
C LEU A 620 -13.96 -36.37 -21.07
N THR A 621 -13.50 -35.74 -20.00
CA THR A 621 -13.37 -34.28 -19.89
C THR A 621 -11.92 -33.81 -19.98
N CYS A 622 -10.97 -34.66 -20.38
CA CYS A 622 -9.57 -34.26 -20.50
C CYS A 622 -9.18 -33.87 -21.93
N CYS A 623 -8.18 -33.01 -22.04
CA CYS A 623 -7.49 -32.73 -23.30
C CYS A 623 -5.98 -32.98 -23.11
N PRO A 624 -5.39 -33.97 -23.81
CA PRO A 624 -3.96 -34.21 -23.78
C PRO A 624 -3.18 -33.14 -24.56
N ILE A 625 -2.15 -32.61 -23.94
CA ILE A 625 -1.14 -31.75 -24.57
C ILE A 625 0.18 -32.51 -24.52
N ILE A 626 0.69 -32.90 -25.70
CA ILE A 626 1.82 -33.81 -25.83
C ILE A 626 3.13 -33.06 -25.99
N PHE A 627 4.14 -33.49 -25.25
CA PHE A 627 5.51 -32.98 -25.27
C PHE A 627 6.40 -34.13 -25.78
N PRO A 628 6.62 -34.28 -27.10
CA PRO A 628 7.18 -35.49 -27.71
C PRO A 628 8.70 -35.57 -27.54
N TYR A 629 9.35 -34.45 -27.30
CA TYR A 629 10.82 -34.39 -27.28
C TYR A 629 11.38 -34.60 -25.90
N LYS A 630 12.58 -35.19 -25.83
CA LYS A 630 13.40 -35.23 -24.60
C LYS A 630 14.63 -34.37 -24.82
N TYR A 631 14.79 -33.36 -23.96
CA TYR A 631 15.95 -32.46 -24.02
C TYR A 631 17.09 -33.01 -23.17
N VAL A 632 18.25 -33.22 -23.82
CA VAL A 632 19.45 -33.81 -23.23
C VAL A 632 20.70 -33.05 -23.69
N SER A 633 21.84 -33.32 -23.08
CA SER A 633 23.13 -32.84 -23.63
C SER A 633 23.41 -33.47 -24.99
N LYS A 634 24.14 -32.75 -25.84
CA LYS A 634 24.40 -33.10 -27.25
C LYS A 634 24.93 -34.53 -27.46
N ASP A 635 25.77 -34.99 -26.54
CA ASP A 635 26.38 -36.33 -26.51
C ASP A 635 25.34 -37.46 -26.25
N LYS A 636 24.15 -37.15 -25.77
CA LYS A 636 23.09 -38.11 -25.41
C LYS A 636 21.90 -38.09 -26.38
N ILE A 637 22.07 -37.48 -27.54
CA ILE A 637 21.08 -37.51 -28.60
C ILE A 637 21.18 -38.86 -29.35
N ILE A 638 20.14 -39.67 -29.26
CA ILE A 638 20.12 -41.01 -29.82
C ILE A 638 19.33 -41.04 -31.14
N ASP A 639 18.17 -40.31 -31.19
CA ASP A 639 17.30 -40.28 -32.33
C ASP A 639 16.57 -38.93 -32.46
N MET A 640 15.59 -38.79 -33.38
CA MET A 640 14.86 -37.54 -33.59
C MET A 640 13.94 -37.12 -32.47
N SER A 641 13.63 -37.99 -31.50
CA SER A 641 12.85 -37.65 -30.33
C SER A 641 13.67 -36.95 -29.27
N PHE A 642 15.00 -36.99 -29.40
CA PHE A 642 15.94 -36.28 -28.52
C PHE A 642 16.36 -34.95 -29.14
N LYS A 643 16.37 -33.92 -28.36
CA LYS A 643 16.79 -32.57 -28.74
C LYS A 643 17.90 -32.06 -27.78
N GLU A 644 18.77 -31.21 -28.29
CA GLU A 644 19.75 -30.54 -27.46
C GLU A 644 19.07 -29.61 -26.46
N GLY A 645 19.38 -29.79 -25.18
CA GLY A 645 18.83 -28.99 -24.09
C GLY A 645 19.67 -27.77 -23.80
N ASP A 646 19.02 -26.65 -23.60
CA ASP A 646 19.64 -25.41 -23.11
C ASP A 646 19.49 -25.34 -21.59
N SER A 647 20.60 -25.52 -20.85
CA SER A 647 20.61 -25.46 -19.39
C SER A 647 20.33 -24.06 -18.82
N THR A 648 20.48 -23.02 -19.65
CA THR A 648 20.28 -21.61 -19.26
C THR A 648 18.85 -21.13 -19.47
N ILE A 649 18.01 -21.93 -20.15
CA ILE A 649 16.67 -21.54 -20.56
C ILE A 649 15.78 -21.05 -19.40
N LYS A 650 15.87 -21.69 -18.22
CA LYS A 650 15.10 -21.27 -17.05
C LYS A 650 15.52 -19.90 -16.52
N GLY A 651 16.82 -19.60 -16.52
CA GLY A 651 17.31 -18.28 -16.15
C GLY A 651 16.92 -17.21 -17.17
N GLN A 652 16.95 -17.55 -18.46
CA GLN A 652 16.53 -16.63 -19.52
C GLN A 652 15.03 -16.31 -19.38
N ILE A 653 14.16 -17.26 -19.15
CA ILE A 653 12.73 -17.05 -18.92
C ILE A 653 12.48 -16.08 -17.78
N GLN A 654 13.20 -16.19 -16.65
CA GLN A 654 13.03 -15.33 -15.50
C GLN A 654 13.40 -13.87 -15.74
N THR A 655 14.33 -13.61 -16.66
CA THR A 655 14.88 -12.26 -16.91
C THR A 655 14.41 -11.62 -18.22
N ASN A 656 13.95 -12.43 -19.18
CA ASN A 656 13.56 -11.95 -20.50
C ASN A 656 12.12 -11.43 -20.51
N THR A 657 11.95 -10.13 -20.32
CA THR A 657 10.63 -9.48 -20.35
C THR A 657 9.97 -9.52 -21.73
N VAL A 658 10.77 -9.56 -22.81
CA VAL A 658 10.25 -9.64 -24.18
C VAL A 658 9.57 -11.00 -24.42
N TRP A 659 10.18 -12.10 -23.98
CA TRP A 659 9.55 -13.43 -24.11
C TRP A 659 8.24 -13.51 -23.35
N ARG A 660 8.21 -12.99 -22.14
CA ARG A 660 6.99 -12.87 -21.33
C ARG A 660 5.87 -12.14 -22.09
N ASP A 661 6.19 -11.01 -22.73
CA ASP A 661 5.21 -10.18 -23.41
C ASP A 661 4.79 -10.83 -24.76
N VAL A 662 5.71 -11.50 -25.45
CA VAL A 662 5.41 -12.34 -26.62
C VAL A 662 4.46 -13.48 -26.24
N PHE A 663 4.74 -14.20 -25.16
CA PHE A 663 3.87 -15.28 -24.69
C PHE A 663 2.48 -14.75 -24.34
N THR A 664 2.42 -13.63 -23.61
CA THR A 664 1.16 -12.96 -23.30
C THR A 664 0.35 -12.65 -24.56
N LYS A 665 1.00 -12.06 -25.58
CA LYS A 665 0.35 -11.73 -26.86
C LYS A 665 -0.13 -12.98 -27.59
N LEU A 666 0.69 -14.03 -27.65
CA LEU A 666 0.31 -15.30 -28.26
C LEU A 666 -0.91 -15.93 -27.58
N VAL A 667 -0.96 -15.92 -26.25
CA VAL A 667 -2.12 -16.42 -25.51
C VAL A 667 -3.36 -15.58 -25.82
N PHE A 668 -3.26 -14.26 -25.81
CA PHE A 668 -4.39 -13.37 -26.08
C PHE A 668 -4.93 -13.53 -27.51
N ASP A 669 -4.05 -13.64 -28.50
CA ASP A 669 -4.43 -13.77 -29.91
C ASP A 669 -5.08 -15.12 -30.23
N ASN A 670 -4.84 -16.13 -29.41
CA ASN A 670 -5.43 -17.46 -29.58
C ASN A 670 -6.70 -17.68 -28.75
N TYR A 671 -7.25 -16.64 -28.15
CA TYR A 671 -8.55 -16.76 -27.48
C TYR A 671 -9.68 -17.09 -28.48
N LYS A 672 -10.54 -18.01 -28.08
CA LYS A 672 -11.79 -18.30 -28.77
C LYS A 672 -12.96 -18.27 -27.79
N SER A 673 -14.12 -17.85 -28.24
CA SER A 673 -15.35 -17.79 -27.44
C SER A 673 -15.86 -19.18 -27.04
N THR A 674 -15.47 -20.22 -27.74
CA THR A 674 -15.83 -21.63 -27.47
C THR A 674 -14.66 -22.37 -26.86
N GLY A 675 -14.95 -23.29 -25.94
CA GLY A 675 -13.96 -24.20 -25.35
C GLY A 675 -13.44 -25.21 -26.36
N ILE A 676 -12.39 -25.95 -25.98
CA ILE A 676 -11.87 -27.07 -26.76
C ILE A 676 -12.82 -28.25 -26.59
N THR A 677 -13.25 -28.83 -27.72
CA THR A 677 -14.06 -30.04 -27.79
C THR A 677 -13.27 -31.16 -28.45
N GLU A 678 -13.72 -32.41 -28.36
CA GLU A 678 -13.07 -33.53 -29.03
C GLU A 678 -12.90 -33.28 -30.53
N SER A 679 -13.91 -32.67 -31.18
CA SER A 679 -13.85 -32.33 -32.61
C SER A 679 -12.82 -31.26 -32.96
N SER A 680 -12.50 -30.36 -32.04
CA SER A 680 -11.54 -29.27 -32.24
C SER A 680 -10.12 -29.61 -31.76
N MET A 681 -9.91 -30.76 -31.12
CA MET A 681 -8.57 -31.21 -30.73
C MET A 681 -7.68 -31.47 -31.97
N PRO A 682 -6.36 -31.16 -31.90
CA PRO A 682 -5.39 -31.62 -32.90
C PRO A 682 -5.44 -33.14 -33.03
N ALA A 683 -5.14 -33.67 -34.25
CA ALA A 683 -5.23 -35.10 -34.53
C ALA A 683 -4.43 -35.96 -33.54
N SER A 684 -3.22 -35.56 -33.19
CA SER A 684 -2.36 -36.26 -32.24
C SER A 684 -2.93 -36.21 -30.79
N ALA A 685 -3.51 -35.08 -30.37
CA ALA A 685 -4.20 -34.97 -29.10
C ALA A 685 -5.45 -35.85 -29.07
N LYS A 686 -6.20 -35.88 -30.15
CA LYS A 686 -7.40 -36.71 -30.28
C LYS A 686 -7.05 -38.21 -30.27
N MET A 687 -6.02 -38.63 -30.98
CA MET A 687 -5.54 -40.02 -30.92
C MET A 687 -5.18 -40.38 -29.48
N ARG A 688 -4.41 -39.54 -28.83
CA ARG A 688 -3.99 -39.77 -27.44
C ARG A 688 -5.16 -39.77 -26.46
N PHE A 689 -6.11 -38.88 -26.65
CA PHE A 689 -7.37 -38.87 -25.90
C PHE A 689 -8.12 -40.20 -26.02
N MET A 690 -8.22 -40.76 -27.24
CA MET A 690 -8.86 -42.04 -27.47
C MET A 690 -8.09 -43.20 -26.83
N GLU A 691 -6.75 -43.22 -26.92
CA GLU A 691 -5.91 -44.24 -26.30
C GLU A 691 -6.05 -44.20 -24.74
N ILE A 692 -6.03 -43.03 -24.13
CA ILE A 692 -6.18 -42.89 -22.66
C ILE A 692 -7.58 -43.38 -22.23
N THR A 693 -8.61 -42.98 -22.95
CA THR A 693 -10.00 -43.37 -22.62
C THR A 693 -10.22 -44.85 -22.83
N GLU A 694 -9.72 -45.43 -23.92
CA GLU A 694 -9.78 -46.86 -24.17
C GLU A 694 -9.01 -47.69 -23.15
N ALA A 695 -7.77 -47.31 -22.85
CA ALA A 695 -6.94 -48.02 -21.87
C ALA A 695 -7.52 -47.99 -20.44
N ASN A 696 -8.33 -47.01 -20.14
CA ASN A 696 -8.96 -46.84 -18.81
C ASN A 696 -10.42 -47.32 -18.81
N ALA A 697 -11.01 -47.68 -19.96
CA ALA A 697 -12.38 -48.16 -20.07
C ALA A 697 -12.52 -49.49 -19.32
N THR A 698 -13.17 -49.49 -18.19
CA THR A 698 -13.50 -50.68 -17.39
C THR A 698 -14.99 -50.94 -17.34
N GLU A 699 -15.78 -49.98 -17.76
CA GLU A 699 -17.24 -50.06 -17.69
C GLU A 699 -17.86 -50.41 -19.05
N LEU A 700 -18.89 -51.22 -19.01
CA LEU A 700 -19.58 -51.69 -20.20
C LEU A 700 -20.02 -50.59 -21.21
N PRO A 701 -20.53 -49.43 -20.78
CA PRO A 701 -20.90 -48.34 -21.68
C PRO A 701 -19.73 -47.83 -22.53
N TYR A 702 -18.58 -47.68 -21.94
CA TYR A 702 -17.38 -47.17 -22.60
C TYR A 702 -16.74 -48.21 -23.50
N LEU A 703 -16.67 -49.47 -23.05
CA LEU A 703 -16.21 -50.57 -23.86
C LEU A 703 -17.07 -50.73 -25.13
N LEU A 704 -18.40 -50.59 -25.02
CA LEU A 704 -19.29 -50.61 -26.14
C LEU A 704 -18.98 -49.50 -27.17
N GLN A 705 -18.74 -48.27 -26.66
CA GLN A 705 -18.46 -47.11 -27.51
C GLN A 705 -17.11 -47.23 -28.26
N PHE A 706 -16.08 -47.76 -27.62
CA PHE A 706 -14.74 -47.83 -28.20
C PHE A 706 -14.42 -49.10 -28.98
N LYS A 707 -15.16 -50.15 -28.80
CA LYS A 707 -14.89 -51.46 -29.44
C LYS A 707 -15.88 -51.82 -30.53
N PHE A 708 -17.05 -51.17 -30.55
CA PHE A 708 -18.11 -51.56 -31.46
C PHE A 708 -18.70 -50.36 -32.22
N GLU A 709 -19.04 -50.60 -33.51
CA GLU A 709 -19.91 -49.76 -34.31
C GLU A 709 -21.37 -50.18 -34.06
N THR A 710 -22.24 -49.24 -33.82
CA THR A 710 -23.65 -49.42 -33.47
C THR A 710 -24.59 -48.88 -34.57
N THR A 711 -24.08 -48.44 -35.70
CA THR A 711 -24.84 -47.79 -36.79
C THR A 711 -25.47 -48.82 -37.76
N ASP A 712 -24.88 -49.98 -37.84
CA ASP A 712 -25.40 -51.06 -38.77
C ASP A 712 -26.37 -52.00 -38.05
N LYS A 713 -27.65 -51.73 -38.18
CA LYS A 713 -28.72 -52.52 -37.52
C LYS A 713 -28.72 -53.99 -37.95
N ASN A 714 -28.14 -54.38 -39.12
CA ASN A 714 -28.05 -55.72 -39.60
C ASN A 714 -26.78 -56.45 -39.16
N ALA A 715 -25.83 -55.75 -38.64
CA ALA A 715 -24.63 -56.37 -38.09
C ALA A 715 -25.02 -57.35 -37.00
N TRP A 716 -24.23 -58.41 -36.82
CA TRP A 716 -24.41 -59.40 -35.74
C TRP A 716 -23.03 -59.87 -35.31
N ILE A 717 -22.84 -59.99 -33.99
CA ILE A 717 -21.63 -60.54 -33.41
C ILE A 717 -22.00 -61.54 -32.31
N SER A 718 -21.20 -62.61 -32.16
CA SER A 718 -21.48 -63.64 -31.15
C SER A 718 -21.16 -63.12 -29.74
N MET A 719 -21.84 -63.73 -28.75
CA MET A 719 -21.54 -63.34 -27.30
C MET A 719 -20.11 -63.70 -26.90
N ASP A 720 -19.59 -64.85 -27.49
CA ASP A 720 -18.20 -65.24 -27.22
C ASP A 720 -17.23 -64.15 -27.72
N ASP A 721 -17.40 -63.64 -28.93
CA ASP A 721 -16.57 -62.60 -29.51
C ASP A 721 -16.73 -61.24 -28.75
N ILE A 722 -17.97 -60.95 -28.26
CA ILE A 722 -18.18 -59.76 -27.43
C ILE A 722 -17.41 -59.89 -26.13
N MET A 723 -17.46 -61.03 -25.46
CA MET A 723 -16.75 -61.25 -24.22
C MET A 723 -15.25 -61.25 -24.41
N GLU A 724 -14.72 -61.81 -25.50
CA GLU A 724 -13.31 -61.81 -25.83
C GLU A 724 -12.79 -60.36 -26.06
N VAL A 725 -13.50 -59.61 -26.88
CA VAL A 725 -13.13 -58.23 -27.25
C VAL A 725 -13.23 -57.27 -26.06
N MET A 726 -14.24 -57.47 -25.23
CA MET A 726 -14.40 -56.65 -24.03
C MET A 726 -13.42 -57.02 -22.91
N ASN A 727 -12.76 -58.17 -22.97
CA ASN A 727 -11.79 -58.69 -22.00
C ASN A 727 -12.15 -58.34 -20.56
N ILE A 728 -13.36 -58.66 -20.14
CA ILE A 728 -13.93 -58.27 -18.86
C ILE A 728 -13.66 -59.34 -17.84
N SER A 729 -12.64 -59.17 -16.99
CA SER A 729 -12.41 -60.03 -15.86
C SER A 729 -13.47 -59.77 -14.79
N GLY A 730 -14.15 -60.87 -14.37
CA GLY A 730 -15.13 -60.84 -13.24
C GLY A 730 -16.57 -60.49 -13.62
N LYS A 731 -16.90 -60.28 -14.90
CA LYS A 731 -18.29 -60.15 -15.39
C LYS A 731 -18.64 -61.36 -16.25
N ASN A 732 -19.81 -61.93 -16.03
CA ASN A 732 -20.29 -63.08 -16.80
C ASN A 732 -21.15 -62.56 -17.99
N ASP A 733 -21.38 -63.46 -18.95
CA ASP A 733 -22.19 -63.24 -20.13
C ASP A 733 -23.62 -62.75 -19.82
N VAL A 734 -24.20 -63.16 -18.69
CA VAL A 734 -25.51 -62.70 -18.23
C VAL A 734 -25.53 -61.21 -17.95
N HIS A 735 -24.47 -60.69 -17.37
CA HIS A 735 -24.38 -59.27 -17.04
C HIS A 735 -24.21 -58.41 -18.27
N VAL A 736 -23.31 -58.83 -19.17
CA VAL A 736 -23.10 -58.16 -20.44
C VAL A 736 -24.37 -58.26 -21.32
N GLY A 737 -25.02 -59.42 -21.33
CA GLY A 737 -26.26 -59.64 -22.04
C GLY A 737 -27.40 -58.75 -21.59
N LYS A 738 -27.58 -58.60 -20.28
CA LYS A 738 -28.55 -57.67 -19.68
C LYS A 738 -28.25 -56.21 -20.09
N PHE A 739 -27.01 -55.81 -19.99
CA PHE A 739 -26.58 -54.46 -20.36
C PHE A 739 -26.86 -54.10 -21.83
N LEU A 740 -26.61 -55.04 -22.76
CA LEU A 740 -26.90 -54.88 -24.19
C LEU A 740 -28.40 -54.84 -24.47
N HIS A 741 -29.17 -55.75 -23.82
CA HIS A 741 -30.63 -55.80 -23.91
C HIS A 741 -31.26 -54.49 -23.44
N ASP A 742 -30.83 -53.94 -22.29
CA ASP A 742 -31.34 -52.68 -21.71
C ASP A 742 -31.07 -51.47 -22.63
N ARG A 743 -30.12 -51.57 -23.57
CA ARG A 743 -29.83 -50.57 -24.59
C ARG A 743 -30.50 -50.85 -25.95
N GLY A 744 -31.37 -51.83 -26.00
CA GLY A 744 -32.19 -52.12 -27.18
C GLY A 744 -31.51 -53.02 -28.25
N PHE A 745 -30.36 -53.64 -27.92
CA PHE A 745 -29.75 -54.59 -28.81
C PHE A 745 -30.49 -55.90 -28.75
N GLU A 746 -30.90 -56.42 -29.93
CA GLU A 746 -31.70 -57.65 -30.10
C GLU A 746 -30.83 -58.90 -29.98
N LYS A 747 -31.15 -59.77 -29.01
CA LYS A 747 -30.47 -61.05 -28.87
C LYS A 747 -30.96 -62.00 -30.01
N ALA A 748 -30.04 -62.49 -30.82
CA ALA A 748 -30.35 -63.36 -31.94
C ALA A 748 -29.38 -64.55 -32.01
N GLN A 749 -29.89 -65.66 -32.48
CA GLN A 749 -29.11 -66.86 -32.73
C GLN A 749 -28.73 -67.00 -34.19
N LYS A 750 -27.47 -67.27 -34.48
CA LYS A 750 -27.02 -67.63 -35.86
C LYS A 750 -26.25 -68.93 -35.83
N THR A 751 -26.37 -69.69 -36.95
CA THR A 751 -25.59 -70.90 -37.09
C THR A 751 -24.35 -70.62 -37.92
N ILE A 752 -23.20 -70.77 -37.29
CA ILE A 752 -21.87 -70.54 -37.87
C ILE A 752 -21.14 -71.91 -37.85
N ASN A 753 -20.66 -72.40 -38.98
CA ASN A 753 -19.91 -73.68 -39.04
C ASN A 753 -20.68 -74.85 -38.38
N LYS A 754 -22.02 -74.99 -38.67
CA LYS A 754 -22.94 -76.00 -38.08
C LYS A 754 -23.13 -75.86 -36.54
N ILE A 755 -22.60 -74.87 -35.89
CA ILE A 755 -22.78 -74.61 -34.47
C ILE A 755 -23.72 -73.39 -34.24
N LYS A 756 -24.78 -73.59 -33.41
CA LYS A 756 -25.65 -72.47 -33.07
C LYS A 756 -24.98 -71.61 -32.03
N LYS A 757 -24.73 -70.34 -32.34
CA LYS A 757 -24.19 -69.34 -31.42
C LYS A 757 -25.19 -68.23 -31.11
N TRP A 758 -25.26 -67.81 -29.85
CA TRP A 758 -26.03 -66.66 -29.42
C TRP A 758 -25.18 -65.41 -29.57
N GLY A 759 -25.77 -64.29 -29.96
CA GLY A 759 -25.11 -62.96 -30.08
C GLY A 759 -26.12 -61.84 -30.11
N TYR A 760 -25.68 -60.67 -30.52
CA TYR A 760 -26.52 -59.49 -30.58
C TYR A 760 -26.50 -58.87 -31.98
N LYS A 761 -27.67 -58.38 -32.43
CA LYS A 761 -27.84 -57.61 -33.69
C LYS A 761 -27.53 -56.13 -33.36
N GLY A 762 -27.12 -55.35 -34.36
CA GLY A 762 -26.80 -53.94 -34.23
C GLY A 762 -25.38 -53.66 -33.75
N LEU A 763 -24.57 -54.70 -33.61
CA LEU A 763 -23.18 -54.55 -33.17
C LEU A 763 -22.21 -55.10 -34.22
N LYS A 764 -21.17 -54.33 -34.50
CA LYS A 764 -20.08 -54.71 -35.39
C LYS A 764 -18.74 -54.26 -34.75
N LEU A 765 -17.75 -55.15 -34.83
CA LEU A 765 -16.40 -54.79 -34.35
C LEU A 765 -15.86 -53.63 -35.18
N LEU A 766 -15.36 -52.61 -34.49
CA LEU A 766 -14.57 -51.59 -35.12
C LEU A 766 -13.27 -52.23 -35.59
N LYS A 767 -13.08 -52.30 -36.92
CA LYS A 767 -11.82 -52.75 -37.49
C LYS A 767 -10.73 -51.74 -37.16
N LYS A 768 -9.57 -52.18 -36.61
CA LYS A 768 -8.36 -51.40 -36.62
C LYS A 768 -8.09 -51.04 -38.09
N LYS A 769 -7.91 -49.77 -38.42
CA LYS A 769 -7.43 -49.38 -39.75
C LYS A 769 -6.03 -49.94 -39.91
N ASP A 770 -5.87 -50.84 -40.88
CA ASP A 770 -4.58 -51.34 -41.34
C ASP A 770 -3.78 -50.11 -41.84
N GLY A 771 -2.78 -49.68 -41.10
CA GLY A 771 -1.96 -48.56 -41.49
C GLY A 771 -1.02 -48.00 -40.41
N ASP A 772 -1.18 -48.34 -39.17
CA ASP A 772 -0.26 -47.87 -38.10
C ASP A 772 0.51 -49.05 -37.48
N ASN A 773 1.49 -49.56 -38.25
CA ASN A 773 2.59 -50.35 -37.68
C ASN A 773 3.52 -49.42 -36.91
N PHE A 774 3.26 -49.21 -35.66
CA PHE A 774 4.22 -48.78 -34.66
C PHE A 774 3.93 -49.56 -33.39
N ALA A 775 4.52 -50.72 -33.30
CA ALA A 775 4.93 -51.43 -32.12
C ALA A 775 5.06 -52.91 -32.37
N ASP A 776 6.02 -53.33 -33.18
CA ASP A 776 6.61 -54.62 -32.99
C ASP A 776 7.68 -54.48 -31.92
N GLU A 777 7.42 -55.17 -30.83
CA GLU A 777 8.28 -55.82 -29.92
C GLU A 777 9.77 -55.41 -29.98
N VAL A 778 10.18 -54.46 -29.14
CA VAL A 778 11.52 -54.50 -28.61
C VAL A 778 11.40 -55.11 -27.23
N GLU A 779 11.52 -56.43 -27.14
CA GLU A 779 12.06 -57.09 -25.97
C GLU A 779 13.43 -56.47 -25.67
N VAL A 780 13.44 -55.48 -24.76
CA VAL A 780 14.68 -55.03 -24.16
C VAL A 780 15.05 -56.07 -23.14
N ALA A 781 15.96 -56.98 -23.55
CA ALA A 781 16.72 -57.82 -22.63
C ALA A 781 17.33 -56.94 -21.53
N VAL A 782 16.87 -57.19 -20.33
CA VAL A 782 17.45 -56.62 -19.13
C VAL A 782 18.79 -57.28 -18.91
N PRO A 783 19.94 -56.58 -18.91
CA PRO A 783 21.17 -57.18 -18.43
C PRO A 783 21.06 -57.28 -16.91
N THR A 784 20.98 -58.48 -16.40
CA THR A 784 21.25 -58.78 -15.01
C THR A 784 22.74 -58.62 -14.73
N GLU A 785 23.15 -57.48 -14.26
CA GLU A 785 24.37 -57.34 -13.49
C GLU A 785 24.05 -56.67 -12.17
N ASN A 786 24.10 -57.50 -11.11
CA ASN A 786 24.08 -57.07 -9.72
C ASN A 786 25.36 -56.33 -9.38
N VAL A 787 25.33 -55.02 -9.33
CA VAL A 787 26.36 -54.24 -8.59
C VAL A 787 25.71 -53.72 -7.33
N ILE A 788 25.98 -54.39 -6.25
CA ILE A 788 25.64 -53.98 -4.88
C ILE A 788 26.58 -52.81 -4.56
N ILE A 789 26.06 -51.58 -4.58
CA ILE A 789 26.71 -50.43 -3.97
C ILE A 789 26.02 -50.21 -2.61
N SER A 790 26.74 -50.54 -1.54
CA SER A 790 26.34 -50.28 -0.17
C SER A 790 26.25 -48.74 0.05
N PRO A 791 25.22 -48.28 0.73
CA PRO A 791 25.17 -46.88 1.14
C PRO A 791 26.19 -46.62 2.27
N PRO A 792 26.74 -45.39 2.36
CA PRO A 792 27.67 -45.07 3.45
C PRO A 792 26.97 -45.08 4.78
N GLU A 793 27.61 -45.75 5.75
CA GLU A 793 27.19 -45.81 7.15
C GLU A 793 27.15 -44.39 7.76
N ILE A 794 26.02 -44.03 8.27
CA ILE A 794 25.90 -42.86 9.15
C ILE A 794 26.20 -43.33 10.57
N ILE A 795 27.34 -42.96 11.11
CA ILE A 795 27.70 -43.20 12.51
C ILE A 795 26.89 -42.24 13.37
N ILE A 796 25.86 -42.78 14.06
CA ILE A 796 25.12 -42.06 15.09
C ILE A 796 25.83 -42.32 16.42
N THR A 797 26.53 -41.33 16.95
CA THR A 797 27.04 -41.35 18.31
C THR A 797 25.97 -40.91 19.28
N HIS A 798 25.43 -41.84 20.06
CA HIS A 798 24.55 -41.52 21.19
C HIS A 798 25.37 -41.11 22.41
N SER A 799 25.28 -39.83 22.82
CA SER A 799 25.64 -39.42 24.17
C SER A 799 24.44 -39.53 25.09
N LYS A 800 24.48 -40.39 26.04
CA LYS A 800 23.50 -40.48 27.14
C LYS A 800 23.75 -39.34 28.11
N SER A 801 22.81 -38.39 28.23
CA SER A 801 22.68 -37.52 29.40
C SER A 801 21.59 -38.05 30.32
N LEU A 802 21.94 -38.21 31.56
CA LEU A 802 21.08 -38.59 32.66
C LEU A 802 20.31 -37.36 33.16
N THR A 803 19.20 -37.03 32.58
CA THR A 803 18.08 -36.36 33.24
C THR A 803 16.90 -36.37 32.24
N GLY A 804 15.79 -36.95 32.69
CA GLY A 804 14.64 -37.15 31.83
C GLY A 804 13.84 -35.89 31.66
N GLU A 805 13.82 -35.40 30.47
CA GLU A 805 12.71 -34.63 29.90
C GLU A 805 12.93 -34.59 28.37
N ASN A 806 11.97 -35.16 27.64
CA ASN A 806 11.95 -35.17 26.19
C ASN A 806 11.51 -33.81 25.67
N SER A 807 12.45 -32.99 25.15
CA SER A 807 12.14 -31.88 24.27
C SER A 807 12.99 -31.96 23.01
N THR A 808 12.36 -32.20 21.86
CA THR A 808 13.02 -32.15 20.56
C THR A 808 13.18 -30.71 20.15
N HIS A 809 14.39 -30.18 20.27
CA HIS A 809 14.78 -28.91 19.63
C HIS A 809 15.40 -29.18 18.26
N TYR A 810 14.80 -28.60 17.22
CA TYR A 810 15.42 -28.46 15.92
C TYR A 810 16.39 -27.25 15.97
N THR A 811 17.67 -27.48 15.83
CA THR A 811 18.67 -26.43 15.61
C THR A 811 18.87 -26.21 14.11
N TYR A 812 18.67 -24.96 13.66
CA TYR A 812 19.04 -24.52 12.33
C TYR A 812 20.57 -24.29 12.24
N PRO A 813 21.19 -24.49 11.08
CA PRO A 813 22.58 -24.13 10.86
C PRO A 813 22.78 -22.60 10.88
N PRO A 814 23.98 -22.11 11.23
CA PRO A 814 24.23 -20.68 11.38
C PRO A 814 24.11 -19.93 10.05
N VAL A 815 23.46 -18.79 10.14
CA VAL A 815 23.31 -17.82 9.05
C VAL A 815 24.69 -17.24 8.73
N VAL A 816 25.11 -17.35 7.48
CA VAL A 816 26.30 -16.69 6.95
C VAL A 816 25.96 -15.21 6.79
N GLU A 817 26.70 -14.34 7.47
CA GLU A 817 26.57 -12.88 7.34
C GLU A 817 26.89 -12.42 5.91
N PRO A 818 26.18 -11.43 5.37
CA PRO A 818 26.47 -10.88 4.05
C PRO A 818 27.76 -10.05 4.08
N ILE A 819 28.65 -10.34 3.13
CA ILE A 819 29.87 -9.58 2.88
C ILE A 819 29.50 -8.16 2.49
N VAL A 820 29.86 -7.17 3.32
CA VAL A 820 29.74 -5.75 3.05
C VAL A 820 30.80 -5.36 2.01
N VAL A 821 30.38 -5.09 0.79
CA VAL A 821 31.21 -4.48 -0.25
C VAL A 821 31.31 -2.99 0.03
N LYS A 822 32.50 -2.50 0.39
CA LYS A 822 32.78 -1.06 0.51
C LYS A 822 32.77 -0.41 -0.87
N PRO A 823 32.11 0.74 -1.06
CA PRO A 823 32.24 1.51 -2.30
C PRO A 823 33.62 2.18 -2.41
N LEU A 824 34.15 2.18 -3.62
CA LEU A 824 35.38 2.89 -4.00
C LEU A 824 35.19 4.42 -3.84
N PRO A 825 36.23 5.16 -3.46
CA PRO A 825 36.16 6.61 -3.28
C PRO A 825 36.16 7.33 -4.62
N THR A 826 35.14 8.14 -4.85
CA THR A 826 35.13 9.17 -5.91
C THR A 826 35.95 10.36 -5.43
N MET A 827 37.04 10.65 -6.10
CA MET A 827 37.81 11.89 -5.90
C MET A 827 37.02 13.06 -6.47
N ILE A 828 36.66 14.04 -5.63
CA ILE A 828 36.42 15.42 -6.02
C ILE A 828 37.12 16.31 -5.02
N GLY A 829 37.92 17.22 -5.58
CA GLY A 829 38.91 18.05 -4.90
C GLY A 829 38.30 19.01 -3.87
N GLY A 830 39.13 19.35 -2.91
CA GLY A 830 38.87 20.10 -1.73
C GLY A 830 38.57 21.58 -1.90
N PHE A 831 38.00 22.11 -0.84
CA PHE A 831 38.39 23.39 -0.23
C PHE A 831 37.95 23.40 1.23
N THR A 832 38.96 23.40 2.12
CA THR A 832 38.80 23.62 3.55
C THR A 832 38.60 25.11 3.83
N PHE A 833 37.59 25.48 4.60
CA PHE A 833 37.59 26.68 5.40
C PHE A 833 37.46 26.37 6.89
N LYS A 834 38.50 26.71 7.63
CA LYS A 834 38.51 26.88 9.09
C LYS A 834 37.74 28.16 9.42
N LYS A 835 36.79 28.12 10.21
CA LYS A 835 36.51 28.74 11.52
C LYS A 835 35.04 28.60 11.86
#